data_b6bdda0c3ad0083453cf3ffdd0992715
#
_entry.id   b6bdda0c3ad0083453cf3ffdd0992715
#
_cell.length_a   1.000
_cell.length_b   1.000
_cell.length_c   1.000
_cell.angle_alpha   90.00
_cell.angle_beta   90.00
_cell.angle_gamma   90.00
#
_symmetry.space_group_name_H-M   'P 1'
#
loop_
_entity.id
_entity.type
_entity.pdbx_description
1 polymer ?
#
loop_
_entity_poly.entity_id
_entity_poly.type
_entity_poly.pdbx_seq_one_letter_code
_entity_poly.pdbx_strand_id
1 'polypeptide(L)'
;MNNLLKNTIMSIFAVMLLTSTFILGVQNGINTVKIENSADEKGSVLHKSNAENDNVKLLSGHPIIQIAEATKEIDNEIESEGYTKKIDYNKEVDSNPLETGSEIGSDLKPTPSQSGKVNEVTIKAEKLPNGQYAYQMLKHMLYDGESAQDLTKRYSQIPTIPGPSIEMTQYDLLILHSIDETGLKKTQEIRAEKAGTFEYYGEHYRTLGLFGALIINPIEKVPAQINGNVVNVNTEDLEKQYVLFMVGSTFWGQEIDSNHNQKPLWTNPTLGADLNQLVRFHILGAANQHTFHLHAHRWLDPGTTNIIDTKLIDPQSSNWFIVEAGDKVGIGTWQYHCHVFAHMEAGMMGEFKVGPAGSNTKSIPGPSPLVDFGLSSNESKINEDTSESEKSFSSQGNFITFDITDESGQWFRNVGGELLPGITKSLGIVETKGTAHFIMSSTNTVHTITSLLWPTGAPNMPFDQLTSYRGGGIVELEKPGLYIFTCKIHPYMLGAMIVDDPKTKELDLGNKLTLNTRTELDPSEENGLATASALLRTFFIANNPNNWQDYSGDNPTWNLEIPNIDIKFGDEKTNLKTFLLSPIGGNDTLPLNAIQHPSKPGIGEVWIDTQFEKTANKSKPGSATQINVEKWQVERKVALPQINLNNPHNMWSDSQQDIIYQTEWFDNRLTAFDRHSGKLLDDIKVGEAPSHVITNPINDLIYVSLSGEHGIAELKFNKDTNKFELLRIIPMQESGQNPTSPHGLWITPDGRKMITPNDFTDDTAITDFSTNIREGEIQNRTETGHMPIATGMMPNGKTAYVSNFLSSTIDVIDMNNGTVMKTIDLADKGNALPIQTPVSPDGQYVVTANTLTATIAIIDTDTNTIVKTLPCDPGCHGVNFGAKEGGGYYAYVSSKFSNRMIVVDGDPNSDGNPEDAKIVGNVLLTGKYASDGSPMFNTDDEIIKHDGMGGQGVYPIPNVNPGWVEKLGVSWNLTSEQRDPITSFNQLNNQSLQANNNDDSTRNDVNSESIQ
;
A
#
# COMPACT_ATOMS: atom_id res chain seq x y z
N MET A 1 25.87 -39.66 25.80
CA MET A 1 25.33 -38.36 25.35
C MET A 1 26.37 -37.24 25.18
N ASN A 2 27.62 -37.36 25.66
CA ASN A 2 28.63 -36.28 25.55
C ASN A 2 29.55 -36.33 24.31
N ASN A 3 29.53 -37.39 23.51
CA ASN A 3 30.37 -37.47 22.30
C ASN A 3 29.68 -37.09 21.01
N LEU A 4 28.35 -37.05 20.97
CA LEU A 4 27.60 -36.57 19.80
C LEU A 4 27.59 -35.03 19.73
N LEU A 5 27.52 -34.36 20.89
CA LEU A 5 27.49 -32.88 20.95
C LEU A 5 28.83 -32.21 20.58
N LYS A 6 29.97 -32.91 20.88
CA LYS A 6 31.32 -32.45 20.50
C LYS A 6 31.57 -32.53 18.99
N ASN A 7 31.04 -33.57 18.32
CA ASN A 7 31.23 -33.72 16.88
C ASN A 7 30.34 -32.74 16.06
N THR A 8 29.18 -32.35 16.57
CA THR A 8 28.32 -31.36 15.91
C THR A 8 28.89 -29.95 16.01
N ILE A 9 29.50 -29.59 17.16
CA ILE A 9 30.13 -28.27 17.34
C ILE A 9 31.43 -28.16 16.51
N MET A 10 32.21 -29.25 16.37
CA MET A 10 33.41 -29.25 15.51
C MET A 10 33.07 -29.14 14.01
N SER A 11 31.95 -29.67 13.57
CA SER A 11 31.50 -29.55 12.16
C SER A 11 31.01 -28.13 11.82
N ILE A 12 30.39 -27.43 12.76
CA ILE A 12 29.96 -26.04 12.57
C ILE A 12 31.15 -25.08 12.53
N PHE A 13 32.19 -25.33 13.35
CA PHE A 13 33.42 -24.54 13.30
C PHE A 13 34.26 -24.77 12.03
N ALA A 14 34.24 -25.95 11.46
CA ALA A 14 34.95 -26.28 10.22
C ALA A 14 34.27 -25.61 8.99
N VAL A 15 32.96 -25.44 9.01
CA VAL A 15 32.21 -24.73 7.95
C VAL A 15 32.42 -23.21 8.04
N MET A 16 32.52 -22.65 9.24
CA MET A 16 32.82 -21.22 9.42
C MET A 16 34.27 -20.82 9.09
N LEU A 17 35.22 -21.74 9.20
CA LEU A 17 36.62 -21.48 8.82
C LEU A 17 36.86 -21.61 7.30
N LEU A 18 36.04 -22.36 6.58
CA LEU A 18 36.13 -22.48 5.11
C LEU A 18 35.47 -21.29 4.38
N THR A 19 34.52 -20.59 4.98
CA THR A 19 33.92 -19.37 4.41
C THR A 19 34.75 -18.12 4.62
N SER A 20 35.58 -18.04 5.68
CA SER A 20 36.45 -16.89 5.92
C SER A 20 37.75 -16.90 5.07
N THR A 21 38.12 -18.03 4.51
CA THR A 21 39.31 -18.11 3.64
C THR A 21 39.02 -17.79 2.17
N PHE A 22 37.74 -17.79 1.76
CA PHE A 22 37.36 -17.44 0.38
C PHE A 22 37.16 -15.94 0.15
N ILE A 23 37.06 -15.13 1.22
CA ILE A 23 36.85 -13.66 1.14
C ILE A 23 38.19 -12.89 1.10
N LEU A 24 39.30 -13.52 1.44
CA LEU A 24 40.62 -12.87 1.46
C LEU A 24 41.45 -13.08 0.18
N GLY A 25 40.90 -13.73 -0.85
CA GLY A 25 41.57 -14.06 -2.11
C GLY A 25 41.29 -13.13 -3.32
N VAL A 26 40.40 -12.16 -3.20
CA VAL A 26 39.94 -11.34 -4.36
C VAL A 26 40.31 -9.85 -4.25
N GLN A 27 41.26 -9.48 -3.40
CA GLN A 27 41.64 -8.08 -3.20
C GLN A 27 43.04 -7.73 -3.67
N ASN A 28 43.55 -8.34 -4.76
CA ASN A 28 44.75 -7.82 -5.45
C ASN A 28 44.63 -8.09 -6.94
N GLY A 29 44.22 -7.08 -7.69
CA GLY A 29 44.27 -7.10 -9.16
C GLY A 29 43.34 -6.13 -9.88
N ILE A 30 43.35 -4.86 -9.51
CA ILE A 30 42.73 -3.83 -10.37
C ILE A 30 43.84 -2.80 -10.73
N ASN A 31 44.33 -2.90 -11.95
CA ASN A 31 45.13 -1.88 -12.57
C ASN A 31 44.26 -0.67 -12.94
N THR A 32 44.56 0.46 -12.36
CA THR A 32 44.02 1.79 -12.71
C THR A 32 44.44 2.20 -14.09
N VAL A 33 43.48 2.37 -15.00
CA VAL A 33 43.69 3.14 -16.25
C VAL A 33 43.20 4.55 -16.00
N LYS A 34 44.10 5.50 -16.01
CA LYS A 34 43.80 6.92 -16.04
C LYS A 34 43.29 7.29 -17.43
N ILE A 35 42.13 7.90 -17.52
CA ILE A 35 41.67 8.62 -18.71
C ILE A 35 41.79 10.11 -18.39
N GLU A 36 42.64 10.79 -19.15
CA GLU A 36 42.76 12.24 -19.09
C GLU A 36 41.67 12.92 -19.92
N ASN A 37 41.02 13.90 -19.31
CA ASN A 37 40.10 14.80 -19.98
C ASN A 37 40.90 15.82 -20.83
N SER A 38 40.57 15.93 -22.10
CA SER A 38 40.85 17.14 -22.87
C SER A 38 39.55 17.66 -23.46
N ALA A 39 39.18 18.84 -23.02
CA ALA A 39 38.14 19.67 -23.62
C ALA A 39 38.71 20.29 -24.92
N ASP A 40 37.87 20.31 -25.96
CA ASP A 40 37.90 21.45 -26.91
C ASP A 40 36.57 21.62 -27.66
N GLU A 41 36.24 22.88 -27.78
CA GLU A 41 35.03 23.44 -28.38
C GLU A 41 35.04 23.38 -29.91
N LYS A 42 33.81 23.42 -30.44
CA LYS A 42 33.33 24.10 -31.66
C LYS A 42 32.74 23.24 -32.77
N GLY A 43 31.55 23.66 -33.16
CA GLY A 43 31.18 23.71 -34.57
C GLY A 43 29.91 22.89 -34.97
N SER A 44 28.85 23.60 -35.02
CA SER A 44 27.59 23.24 -35.71
C SER A 44 27.80 22.83 -37.18
N VAL A 45 27.14 21.79 -37.65
CA VAL A 45 26.53 21.73 -39.01
C VAL A 45 25.39 20.72 -39.00
N LEU A 46 24.19 21.17 -39.37
CA LEU A 46 23.04 20.36 -39.74
C LEU A 46 23.34 19.53 -40.99
N HIS A 47 23.08 18.25 -40.97
CA HIS A 47 22.76 17.49 -42.16
C HIS A 47 21.53 16.65 -41.93
N LYS A 48 20.42 17.00 -42.61
CA LYS A 48 19.30 16.13 -42.91
C LYS A 48 19.81 14.90 -43.67
N SER A 49 19.53 13.72 -43.20
CA SER A 49 19.58 12.53 -44.04
C SER A 49 18.28 11.73 -43.81
N ASN A 50 17.68 11.37 -44.91
CA ASN A 50 16.40 10.70 -45.10
C ASN A 50 16.26 9.41 -44.27
N ALA A 51 15.09 9.26 -43.66
CA ALA A 51 14.67 8.01 -43.05
C ALA A 51 14.36 6.99 -44.17
N GLU A 52 15.24 6.04 -44.37
CA GLU A 52 14.94 4.79 -45.03
C GLU A 52 14.91 3.67 -44.00
N ASN A 53 13.74 3.03 -43.92
CA ASN A 53 13.46 1.68 -43.43
C ASN A 53 14.40 1.13 -42.34
N ASP A 54 14.09 1.40 -41.10
CA ASP A 54 14.59 0.57 -40.02
C ASP A 54 13.73 -0.69 -39.87
N ASN A 55 14.12 -1.75 -40.62
CA ASN A 55 13.79 -3.11 -40.29
C ASN A 55 14.20 -3.38 -38.85
N VAL A 56 13.27 -3.90 -38.05
CA VAL A 56 13.56 -4.37 -36.69
C VAL A 56 14.71 -5.38 -36.76
N LYS A 57 15.94 -4.93 -36.54
CA LYS A 57 17.08 -5.82 -36.41
C LYS A 57 16.92 -6.52 -35.04
N LEU A 58 16.62 -7.80 -35.08
CA LEU A 58 16.76 -8.69 -33.94
C LEU A 58 18.21 -8.66 -33.47
N LEU A 59 18.53 -7.82 -32.49
CA LEU A 59 19.79 -7.89 -31.80
C LEU A 59 19.86 -9.21 -31.02
N SER A 60 20.98 -9.89 -31.08
CA SER A 60 21.23 -11.19 -30.50
C SER A 60 20.87 -11.17 -29.00
N GLY A 61 19.77 -11.79 -28.65
CA GLY A 61 19.41 -12.03 -27.28
C GLY A 61 17.93 -11.90 -26.94
N HIS A 62 17.28 -10.82 -27.23
CA HIS A 62 15.94 -10.56 -26.68
C HIS A 62 15.13 -9.61 -27.56
N PRO A 63 14.30 -10.08 -28.50
CA PRO A 63 13.35 -9.23 -29.19
C PRO A 63 12.18 -8.89 -28.29
N ILE A 64 12.00 -7.61 -28.04
CA ILE A 64 10.87 -7.01 -27.36
C ILE A 64 9.99 -6.36 -28.41
N ILE A 65 8.70 -6.67 -28.41
CA ILE A 65 7.73 -6.08 -29.30
C ILE A 65 6.92 -5.08 -28.50
N GLN A 66 7.17 -3.80 -28.71
CA GLN A 66 6.31 -2.74 -28.15
C GLN A 66 5.01 -2.68 -28.94
N ILE A 67 3.88 -2.72 -28.22
CA ILE A 67 2.56 -2.52 -28.78
C ILE A 67 1.96 -1.25 -28.22
N ALA A 68 1.73 -0.34 -29.11
CA ALA A 68 0.94 0.89 -29.01
C ALA A 68 0.81 1.59 -27.66
N GLU A 69 1.58 2.61 -27.46
CA GLU A 69 1.22 3.84 -26.78
C GLU A 69 2.24 4.96 -27.08
N ALA A 70 2.47 5.28 -28.30
CA ALA A 70 3.22 6.47 -28.67
C ALA A 70 2.24 7.51 -29.20
N THR A 71 1.50 8.22 -28.32
CA THR A 71 0.40 8.98 -28.90
C THR A 71 0.17 10.40 -28.40
N LYS A 72 0.85 10.88 -27.36
CA LYS A 72 0.75 12.34 -27.05
C LYS A 72 1.67 13.22 -27.88
N GLU A 73 2.77 12.70 -28.42
CA GLU A 73 3.63 13.50 -29.30
C GLU A 73 3.15 13.53 -30.76
N ILE A 74 2.46 12.49 -31.23
CA ILE A 74 1.93 12.42 -32.60
C ILE A 74 0.65 13.22 -32.76
N ASP A 75 -0.20 13.37 -31.75
CA ASP A 75 -1.38 14.23 -31.79
C ASP A 75 -1.04 15.69 -32.03
N ASN A 76 0.08 16.17 -31.50
CA ASN A 76 0.54 17.55 -31.74
C ASN A 76 1.07 17.80 -33.17
N GLU A 77 1.60 16.78 -33.84
CA GLU A 77 2.03 16.91 -35.27
C GLU A 77 0.84 16.77 -36.23
N ILE A 78 -0.16 15.94 -35.88
CA ILE A 78 -1.34 15.71 -36.74
C ILE A 78 -2.31 16.90 -36.67
N GLU A 79 -2.44 17.58 -35.53
CA GLU A 79 -3.24 18.81 -35.43
C GLU A 79 -2.67 19.97 -36.25
N SER A 80 -1.34 19.99 -36.48
CA SER A 80 -0.69 21.02 -37.29
C SER A 80 -0.93 20.89 -38.82
N GLU A 81 -1.36 19.71 -39.28
CA GLU A 81 -1.58 19.44 -40.70
C GLU A 81 -3.07 19.31 -41.13
N GLY A 82 -4.03 19.51 -40.25
CA GLY A 82 -5.43 19.64 -40.60
C GLY A 82 -6.17 18.38 -41.04
N TYR A 83 -5.72 17.21 -40.62
CA TYR A 83 -6.38 15.91 -40.87
C TYR A 83 -7.28 15.50 -39.70
N THR A 84 -8.47 16.07 -39.59
CA THR A 84 -9.55 15.56 -38.71
C THR A 84 -10.47 14.64 -39.53
N LYS A 85 -10.14 13.36 -39.63
CA LYS A 85 -11.11 12.32 -39.93
C LYS A 85 -11.13 11.35 -38.78
N LYS A 86 -12.17 11.46 -37.91
CA LYS A 86 -12.51 10.38 -36.99
C LYS A 86 -12.81 9.13 -37.81
N ILE A 87 -11.94 8.14 -37.75
CA ILE A 87 -12.18 6.84 -38.36
C ILE A 87 -13.01 6.04 -37.37
N ASP A 88 -14.16 5.54 -37.80
CA ASP A 88 -15.06 4.70 -36.99
C ASP A 88 -14.51 3.26 -36.98
N TYR A 89 -13.64 2.95 -36.02
CA TYR A 89 -12.95 1.66 -35.88
C TYR A 89 -13.88 0.46 -35.64
N ASN A 90 -15.14 0.70 -35.28
CA ASN A 90 -16.15 -0.37 -35.18
C ASN A 90 -16.62 -0.92 -36.51
N LYS A 91 -16.26 -0.31 -37.62
CA LYS A 91 -16.62 -0.75 -38.99
C LYS A 91 -15.50 -1.49 -39.72
N GLU A 92 -14.26 -1.48 -39.21
CA GLU A 92 -13.11 -2.01 -39.96
C GLU A 92 -12.58 -3.36 -39.47
N VAL A 93 -13.31 -4.07 -38.61
CA VAL A 93 -13.05 -5.49 -38.42
C VAL A 93 -13.76 -6.23 -39.58
N ASP A 94 -13.30 -5.95 -40.77
CA ASP A 94 -13.83 -6.63 -41.94
C ASP A 94 -13.34 -8.10 -41.94
N SER A 95 -14.16 -9.01 -42.39
CA SER A 95 -13.90 -10.43 -42.35
C SER A 95 -12.71 -10.89 -43.23
N ASN A 96 -12.11 -9.98 -43.99
CA ASN A 96 -10.92 -10.27 -44.78
C ASN A 96 -10.11 -9.01 -45.11
N PRO A 97 -9.19 -8.54 -44.21
CA PRO A 97 -8.38 -7.36 -44.49
C PRO A 97 -7.42 -7.52 -45.67
N LEU A 98 -7.19 -8.75 -46.15
CA LEU A 98 -6.41 -9.02 -47.37
C LEU A 98 -7.20 -8.74 -48.69
N GLU A 99 -8.53 -8.66 -48.63
CA GLU A 99 -9.39 -8.37 -49.80
C GLU A 99 -9.76 -6.89 -49.93
N THR A 100 -9.59 -6.07 -48.89
CA THR A 100 -10.03 -4.67 -48.87
C THR A 100 -9.04 -3.68 -49.49
N GLY A 101 -8.00 -4.16 -50.16
CA GLY A 101 -7.12 -3.33 -50.98
C GLY A 101 -6.24 -2.36 -50.21
N SER A 102 -6.02 -2.61 -48.92
CA SER A 102 -4.89 -1.97 -48.27
C SER A 102 -3.62 -2.51 -48.93
N GLU A 103 -2.74 -1.61 -49.38
CA GLU A 103 -1.47 -1.96 -50.02
C GLU A 103 -0.63 -2.99 -49.25
N ILE A 104 -0.96 -3.23 -48.00
CA ILE A 104 -0.36 -4.21 -47.11
C ILE A 104 -0.81 -5.65 -47.42
N GLY A 105 -2.01 -5.86 -47.94
CA GLY A 105 -2.60 -7.19 -48.01
C GLY A 105 -2.13 -8.08 -49.18
N SER A 106 -1.79 -7.53 -50.33
CA SER A 106 -1.44 -8.32 -51.52
C SER A 106 0.02 -8.72 -51.58
N ASP A 107 0.90 -7.97 -50.92
CA ASP A 107 2.36 -8.18 -51.06
C ASP A 107 2.95 -9.05 -49.93
N LEU A 108 2.13 -9.41 -48.92
CA LEU A 108 2.57 -10.15 -47.73
C LEU A 108 2.26 -11.65 -47.78
N LYS A 109 1.55 -12.15 -48.82
CA LYS A 109 1.46 -13.58 -49.06
C LYS A 109 2.85 -14.13 -49.38
N PRO A 110 3.35 -15.15 -48.63
CA PRO A 110 4.62 -15.76 -48.98
C PRO A 110 4.64 -16.14 -50.45
N THR A 111 5.64 -15.68 -51.20
CA THR A 111 5.86 -16.24 -52.54
C THR A 111 6.29 -17.71 -52.40
N PRO A 112 6.05 -18.57 -53.39
CA PRO A 112 6.40 -20.00 -53.32
C PRO A 112 7.88 -20.29 -52.99
N SER A 113 8.74 -19.29 -53.06
CA SER A 113 10.16 -19.37 -52.70
C SER A 113 10.46 -18.95 -51.27
N GLN A 114 9.47 -18.43 -50.48
CA GLN A 114 9.59 -18.09 -49.06
C GLN A 114 8.78 -19.06 -48.23
N SER A 115 9.46 -20.00 -47.59
CA SER A 115 8.82 -20.91 -46.64
C SER A 115 8.34 -20.11 -45.40
N GLY A 116 7.04 -20.13 -45.11
CA GLY A 116 6.44 -19.51 -43.93
C GLY A 116 4.98 -19.15 -44.16
N LYS A 117 4.17 -19.30 -43.12
CA LYS A 117 2.76 -18.93 -43.10
C LYS A 117 2.60 -17.48 -42.70
N VAL A 118 1.42 -16.90 -42.91
CA VAL A 118 1.10 -15.55 -42.44
C VAL A 118 0.09 -15.66 -41.31
N ASN A 119 0.47 -15.15 -40.14
CA ASN A 119 -0.43 -15.00 -39.00
C ASN A 119 -0.87 -13.52 -38.95
N GLU A 120 -2.16 -13.29 -39.15
CA GLU A 120 -2.77 -11.98 -39.02
C GLU A 120 -3.54 -11.93 -37.70
N VAL A 121 -3.11 -11.09 -36.76
CA VAL A 121 -3.60 -11.05 -35.41
C VAL A 121 -4.11 -9.65 -35.06
N THR A 122 -5.29 -9.56 -34.45
CA THR A 122 -5.82 -8.31 -33.90
C THR A 122 -6.04 -8.47 -32.39
N ILE A 123 -5.36 -7.65 -31.60
CA ILE A 123 -5.53 -7.56 -30.14
C ILE A 123 -6.02 -6.18 -29.76
N LYS A 124 -6.75 -6.10 -28.64
CA LYS A 124 -7.24 -4.84 -28.07
C LYS A 124 -6.83 -4.74 -26.61
N ALA A 125 -6.29 -3.58 -26.24
CA ALA A 125 -6.06 -3.20 -24.86
C ALA A 125 -7.38 -2.71 -24.24
N GLU A 126 -7.68 -3.16 -23.03
CA GLU A 126 -8.86 -2.74 -22.28
C GLU A 126 -8.44 -2.36 -20.85
N LYS A 127 -8.90 -1.21 -20.40
CA LYS A 127 -8.77 -0.81 -19.00
C LYS A 127 -9.80 -1.54 -18.17
N LEU A 128 -9.34 -2.25 -17.16
CA LEU A 128 -10.20 -2.96 -16.22
C LEU A 128 -10.68 -2.00 -15.12
N PRO A 129 -11.86 -2.20 -14.52
CA PRO A 129 -12.38 -1.34 -13.45
C PRO A 129 -11.51 -1.28 -12.19
N ASN A 130 -10.65 -2.26 -11.94
CA ASN A 130 -9.66 -2.22 -10.86
C ASN A 130 -8.42 -1.36 -11.19
N GLY A 131 -8.41 -0.68 -12.33
CA GLY A 131 -7.30 0.15 -12.79
C GLY A 131 -6.20 -0.58 -13.56
N GLN A 132 -6.22 -1.92 -13.57
CA GLN A 132 -5.31 -2.72 -14.39
C GLN A 132 -5.72 -2.66 -15.87
N TYR A 133 -4.85 -3.15 -16.73
CA TYR A 133 -5.08 -3.27 -18.17
C TYR A 133 -4.92 -4.72 -18.62
N ALA A 134 -5.66 -5.13 -19.63
CA ALA A 134 -5.63 -6.47 -20.14
C ALA A 134 -5.71 -6.46 -21.68
N TYR A 135 -5.16 -7.47 -22.33
CA TYR A 135 -5.36 -7.67 -23.75
C TYR A 135 -6.48 -8.67 -24.03
N GLN A 136 -7.29 -8.37 -25.04
CA GLN A 136 -8.26 -9.29 -25.64
C GLN A 136 -7.84 -9.66 -27.05
N MET A 137 -7.90 -10.95 -27.41
CA MET A 137 -7.80 -11.40 -28.79
C MET A 137 -9.13 -11.13 -29.52
N LEU A 138 -9.10 -10.29 -30.52
CA LEU A 138 -10.28 -10.06 -31.36
C LEU A 138 -10.30 -10.96 -32.61
N LYS A 139 -9.14 -11.24 -33.21
CA LYS A 139 -9.01 -12.05 -34.42
C LYS A 139 -7.62 -12.67 -34.50
N HIS A 140 -7.55 -13.95 -34.94
CA HIS A 140 -6.32 -14.59 -35.35
C HIS A 140 -6.58 -15.45 -36.59
N MET A 141 -6.06 -15.03 -37.74
CA MET A 141 -6.13 -15.77 -39.01
C MET A 141 -4.76 -16.30 -39.37
N LEU A 142 -4.70 -17.58 -39.74
CA LEU A 142 -3.51 -18.22 -40.23
C LEU A 142 -3.71 -18.48 -41.75
N TYR A 143 -2.84 -17.94 -42.59
CA TYR A 143 -2.82 -18.13 -44.02
C TYR A 143 -1.67 -19.04 -44.42
N ASP A 144 -1.97 -20.09 -45.17
CA ASP A 144 -1.03 -21.06 -45.75
C ASP A 144 -1.30 -21.17 -47.26
N GLY A 145 -0.58 -20.37 -48.03
CA GLY A 145 -0.87 -20.15 -49.43
C GLY A 145 -2.26 -19.57 -49.66
N GLU A 146 -3.14 -20.32 -50.35
CA GLU A 146 -4.53 -19.91 -50.63
C GLU A 146 -5.52 -20.35 -49.52
N SER A 147 -5.06 -21.12 -48.53
CA SER A 147 -5.89 -21.56 -47.43
C SER A 147 -5.86 -20.56 -46.24
N ALA A 148 -7.01 -20.33 -45.62
CA ALA A 148 -7.12 -19.49 -44.43
C ALA A 148 -7.84 -20.27 -43.31
N GLN A 149 -7.31 -20.20 -42.11
CA GLN A 149 -7.85 -20.83 -40.93
C GLN A 149 -8.07 -19.78 -39.81
N ASP A 150 -9.28 -19.73 -39.29
CA ASP A 150 -9.59 -18.88 -38.09
C ASP A 150 -9.21 -19.62 -36.81
N LEU A 151 -8.24 -19.08 -36.10
CA LEU A 151 -7.73 -19.58 -34.84
C LEU A 151 -8.27 -18.80 -33.62
N THR A 152 -9.13 -17.80 -33.81
CA THR A 152 -9.63 -16.90 -32.75
C THR A 152 -10.26 -17.66 -31.58
N LYS A 153 -10.90 -18.80 -31.84
CA LYS A 153 -11.53 -19.62 -30.78
C LYS A 153 -10.56 -20.30 -29.81
N ARG A 154 -9.26 -20.32 -30.12
CA ARG A 154 -8.22 -20.85 -29.23
C ARG A 154 -7.99 -19.96 -28.00
N TYR A 155 -8.43 -18.72 -28.06
CA TYR A 155 -8.18 -17.68 -27.07
C TYR A 155 -9.41 -17.41 -26.21
N SER A 156 -9.16 -16.85 -25.00
CA SER A 156 -10.22 -16.36 -24.15
C SER A 156 -11.07 -15.29 -24.85
N GLN A 157 -12.38 -15.36 -24.67
CA GLN A 157 -13.32 -14.38 -25.24
C GLN A 157 -13.41 -13.11 -24.37
N ILE A 158 -12.76 -13.10 -23.22
CA ILE A 158 -12.65 -11.95 -22.32
C ILE A 158 -11.19 -11.48 -22.26
N PRO A 159 -10.93 -10.21 -21.90
CA PRO A 159 -9.58 -9.72 -21.67
C PRO A 159 -8.83 -10.54 -20.63
N THR A 160 -7.52 -10.77 -20.80
CA THR A 160 -6.70 -11.59 -19.89
C THR A 160 -5.39 -10.91 -19.50
N ILE A 161 -4.90 -11.27 -18.31
CA ILE A 161 -3.54 -10.99 -17.85
C ILE A 161 -2.92 -12.33 -17.42
N PRO A 162 -1.84 -12.79 -18.05
CA PRO A 162 -1.19 -12.19 -19.23
C PRO A 162 -2.15 -12.16 -20.42
N GLY A 163 -1.85 -11.27 -21.37
CA GLY A 163 -2.53 -11.21 -22.66
C GLY A 163 -2.37 -12.51 -23.45
N PRO A 164 -3.11 -12.67 -24.56
CA PRO A 164 -3.09 -13.90 -25.38
C PRO A 164 -1.67 -14.27 -25.81
N SER A 165 -1.25 -15.52 -25.67
CA SER A 165 0.04 -15.99 -26.22
C SER A 165 -0.10 -16.26 -27.71
N ILE A 166 0.55 -15.45 -28.54
CA ILE A 166 0.54 -15.61 -30.02
C ILE A 166 1.57 -16.68 -30.37
N GLU A 167 1.09 -17.82 -30.88
CA GLU A 167 1.94 -18.93 -31.35
C GLU A 167 2.12 -18.88 -32.86
N MET A 168 3.37 -19.03 -33.31
CA MET A 168 3.73 -19.15 -34.73
C MET A 168 4.98 -20.01 -34.89
N THR A 169 5.26 -20.44 -36.11
CA THR A 169 6.43 -21.27 -36.46
C THR A 169 7.57 -20.40 -37.00
N GLN A 170 8.81 -20.81 -36.80
CA GLN A 170 9.98 -20.14 -37.38
C GLN A 170 9.82 -19.94 -38.89
N TYR A 171 10.18 -18.75 -39.34
CA TYR A 171 10.02 -18.19 -40.68
C TYR A 171 8.60 -17.75 -41.09
N ASP A 172 7.57 -17.95 -40.23
CA ASP A 172 6.28 -17.31 -40.44
C ASP A 172 6.36 -15.77 -40.39
N LEU A 173 5.38 -15.11 -40.97
CA LEU A 173 5.17 -13.68 -40.88
C LEU A 173 4.00 -13.40 -39.90
N LEU A 174 4.17 -12.53 -38.94
CA LEU A 174 3.11 -11.97 -38.12
C LEU A 174 2.75 -10.57 -38.57
N ILE A 175 1.49 -10.34 -38.88
CA ILE A 175 0.89 -9.02 -39.03
C ILE A 175 0.07 -8.76 -37.79
N LEU A 176 0.57 -7.93 -36.90
CA LEU A 176 -0.04 -7.64 -35.61
C LEU A 176 -0.76 -6.28 -35.64
N HIS A 177 -2.07 -6.30 -35.53
CA HIS A 177 -2.91 -5.14 -35.32
C HIS A 177 -3.17 -4.99 -33.84
N SER A 178 -2.67 -3.95 -33.23
CA SER A 178 -2.98 -3.59 -31.85
C SER A 178 -3.94 -2.41 -31.82
N ILE A 179 -4.93 -2.47 -30.94
CA ILE A 179 -5.87 -1.38 -30.66
C ILE A 179 -5.65 -1.01 -29.19
N ASP A 180 -5.29 0.22 -28.93
CA ASP A 180 -5.11 0.70 -27.56
C ASP A 180 -6.45 0.98 -26.86
N GLU A 181 -6.41 1.37 -25.58
CA GLU A 181 -7.60 1.67 -24.79
C GLU A 181 -8.38 2.89 -25.28
N THR A 182 -7.77 3.74 -26.11
CA THR A 182 -8.42 4.90 -26.74
C THR A 182 -9.08 4.54 -28.07
N GLY A 183 -8.79 3.35 -28.59
CA GLY A 183 -9.27 2.87 -29.87
C GLY A 183 -8.34 3.13 -31.06
N LEU A 184 -7.12 3.66 -30.79
CA LEU A 184 -6.14 3.92 -31.85
C LEU A 184 -5.53 2.58 -32.31
N LYS A 185 -5.51 2.36 -33.61
CA LYS A 185 -4.98 1.15 -34.26
C LYS A 185 -3.56 1.35 -34.76
N LYS A 186 -2.66 0.42 -34.40
CA LYS A 186 -1.29 0.33 -34.90
C LYS A 186 -1.07 -1.05 -35.56
N THR A 187 -0.34 -1.10 -36.67
CA THR A 187 0.00 -2.36 -37.35
C THR A 187 1.51 -2.52 -37.36
N GLN A 188 1.98 -3.73 -37.02
CA GLN A 188 3.38 -4.12 -37.07
C GLN A 188 3.55 -5.43 -37.82
N GLU A 189 4.63 -5.55 -38.62
CA GLU A 189 5.02 -6.75 -39.31
C GLU A 189 6.27 -7.35 -38.69
N ILE A 190 6.21 -8.63 -38.35
CA ILE A 190 7.30 -9.31 -37.64
C ILE A 190 7.57 -10.64 -38.32
N ARG A 191 8.77 -10.80 -38.90
CA ARG A 191 9.20 -12.09 -39.45
C ARG A 191 9.90 -12.90 -38.39
N ALA A 192 9.44 -14.13 -38.18
CA ALA A 192 9.92 -15.05 -37.15
C ALA A 192 11.25 -15.74 -37.56
N GLU A 193 12.33 -15.00 -37.68
CA GLU A 193 13.62 -15.57 -38.10
C GLU A 193 14.25 -16.47 -37.02
N LYS A 194 13.97 -16.24 -35.76
CA LYS A 194 14.56 -16.94 -34.62
C LYS A 194 13.49 -17.55 -33.74
N ALA A 195 13.58 -18.86 -33.49
CA ALA A 195 12.73 -19.53 -32.50
C ALA A 195 13.01 -19.02 -31.08
N GLY A 196 11.97 -18.93 -30.24
CA GLY A 196 12.06 -18.45 -28.87
C GLY A 196 10.72 -17.98 -28.33
N THR A 197 10.74 -17.47 -27.13
CA THR A 197 9.61 -16.81 -26.49
C THR A 197 9.96 -15.35 -26.30
N PHE A 198 9.05 -14.46 -26.66
CA PHE A 198 9.27 -13.03 -26.65
C PHE A 198 8.08 -12.35 -25.98
N GLU A 199 8.31 -11.21 -25.33
CA GLU A 199 7.25 -10.41 -24.75
C GLU A 199 6.75 -9.37 -25.75
N TYR A 200 5.42 -9.16 -25.77
CA TYR A 200 4.82 -7.97 -26.33
C TYR A 200 4.08 -7.22 -25.21
N TYR A 201 4.09 -5.89 -25.22
CA TYR A 201 3.55 -5.08 -24.11
C TYR A 201 3.14 -3.67 -24.53
N GLY A 202 2.28 -3.04 -23.73
CA GLY A 202 2.00 -1.61 -23.79
C GLY A 202 2.99 -0.83 -22.94
N GLU A 203 3.61 0.20 -23.51
CA GLU A 203 4.78 0.89 -22.94
C GLU A 203 4.49 1.49 -21.56
N HIS A 204 3.34 2.15 -21.37
CA HIS A 204 3.01 2.82 -20.10
C HIS A 204 2.29 1.91 -19.09
N TYR A 205 1.68 0.81 -19.54
CA TYR A 205 0.82 -0.04 -18.70
C TYR A 205 1.33 -1.47 -18.54
N ARG A 206 2.61 -1.70 -18.85
CA ARG A 206 3.23 -3.02 -18.75
C ARG A 206 3.12 -3.61 -17.34
N THR A 207 3.49 -2.82 -16.31
CA THR A 207 3.41 -3.27 -14.91
C THR A 207 1.98 -3.37 -14.38
N LEU A 208 1.02 -2.80 -15.10
CA LEU A 208 -0.40 -2.85 -14.79
C LEU A 208 -1.17 -3.94 -15.53
N GLY A 209 -0.47 -4.85 -16.22
CA GLY A 209 -1.06 -6.03 -16.83
C GLY A 209 -1.04 -6.06 -18.36
N LEU A 210 -0.58 -4.99 -19.04
CA LEU A 210 -0.59 -4.92 -20.49
C LEU A 210 0.67 -5.59 -21.10
N PHE A 211 0.75 -6.90 -20.95
CA PHE A 211 1.82 -7.75 -21.47
C PHE A 211 1.27 -9.10 -21.96
N GLY A 212 1.94 -9.73 -22.91
CA GLY A 212 1.63 -11.06 -23.42
C GLY A 212 2.84 -11.70 -24.12
N ALA A 213 2.74 -12.96 -24.50
CA ALA A 213 3.84 -13.72 -25.09
C ALA A 213 3.67 -13.90 -26.59
N LEU A 214 4.76 -13.76 -27.33
CA LEU A 214 4.91 -14.28 -28.70
C LEU A 214 5.82 -15.50 -28.66
N ILE A 215 5.28 -16.64 -29.02
CA ILE A 215 5.96 -17.94 -29.02
C ILE A 215 6.27 -18.31 -30.46
N ILE A 216 7.56 -18.36 -30.82
CA ILE A 216 8.05 -18.80 -32.13
C ILE A 216 8.61 -20.21 -31.98
N ASN A 217 7.85 -21.19 -32.45
CA ASN A 217 8.23 -22.59 -32.38
C ASN A 217 9.35 -22.90 -33.37
N PRO A 218 10.40 -23.64 -32.95
CA PRO A 218 11.45 -24.07 -33.88
C PRO A 218 10.92 -25.12 -34.86
N ILE A 219 11.40 -25.11 -36.10
CA ILE A 219 11.15 -26.14 -37.09
C ILE A 219 11.98 -27.42 -36.85
N GLU A 220 13.09 -27.30 -36.14
CA GLU A 220 13.93 -28.41 -35.77
C GLU A 220 13.60 -28.93 -34.38
N LYS A 221 13.87 -30.21 -34.16
CA LYS A 221 13.74 -30.81 -32.82
C LYS A 221 14.72 -30.18 -31.86
N VAL A 222 14.29 -29.99 -30.62
CA VAL A 222 15.09 -29.37 -29.56
C VAL A 222 15.52 -30.38 -28.50
N PRO A 223 16.70 -30.23 -27.94
CA PRO A 223 17.17 -31.13 -26.89
C PRO A 223 16.44 -30.87 -25.57
N ALA A 224 15.99 -31.95 -24.92
CA ALA A 224 15.36 -31.97 -23.62
C ALA A 224 15.92 -33.09 -22.74
N GLN A 225 15.90 -32.95 -21.44
CA GLN A 225 16.23 -34.02 -20.50
C GLN A 225 15.00 -34.86 -20.24
N ILE A 226 15.10 -36.19 -20.58
CA ILE A 226 14.03 -37.17 -20.37
C ILE A 226 14.64 -38.44 -19.77
N ASN A 227 14.09 -38.91 -18.64
CA ASN A 227 14.63 -40.06 -17.91
C ASN A 227 16.16 -39.93 -17.62
N GLY A 228 16.65 -38.75 -17.43
CA GLY A 228 18.06 -38.45 -17.17
C GLY A 228 18.97 -38.45 -18.41
N ASN A 229 18.41 -38.58 -19.60
CA ASN A 229 19.10 -38.55 -20.90
C ASN A 229 18.71 -37.31 -21.70
N VAL A 230 19.63 -36.79 -22.51
CA VAL A 230 19.30 -35.70 -23.45
C VAL A 230 18.74 -36.35 -24.74
N VAL A 231 17.50 -35.98 -25.03
CA VAL A 231 16.72 -36.48 -26.20
C VAL A 231 16.22 -35.32 -27.00
N ASN A 232 16.21 -35.45 -28.35
CA ASN A 232 15.64 -34.44 -29.22
C ASN A 232 14.13 -34.62 -29.40
N VAL A 233 13.34 -33.63 -28.91
CA VAL A 233 11.85 -33.62 -29.00
C VAL A 233 11.36 -32.58 -30.02
N ASN A 234 10.22 -32.87 -30.62
CA ASN A 234 9.50 -31.89 -31.43
C ASN A 234 8.56 -31.10 -30.52
N THR A 235 8.63 -29.78 -30.60
CA THR A 235 7.80 -28.89 -29.74
C THR A 235 6.31 -28.98 -30.10
N GLU A 236 5.96 -29.43 -31.30
CA GLU A 236 4.56 -29.66 -31.71
C GLU A 236 3.95 -30.92 -31.04
N ASP A 237 4.78 -31.83 -30.56
CA ASP A 237 4.32 -33.07 -29.90
C ASP A 237 4.08 -32.87 -28.38
N LEU A 238 4.27 -31.67 -27.84
CA LEU A 238 4.07 -31.38 -26.42
C LEU A 238 2.59 -31.21 -26.07
N GLU A 239 2.15 -31.97 -25.08
CA GLU A 239 0.72 -32.00 -24.70
C GLU A 239 0.31 -30.78 -23.86
N LYS A 240 1.27 -30.07 -23.25
CA LYS A 240 0.99 -28.94 -22.35
C LYS A 240 2.13 -27.94 -22.34
N GLN A 241 1.76 -26.65 -22.27
CA GLN A 241 2.71 -25.57 -22.09
C GLN A 241 2.21 -24.58 -21.04
N TYR A 242 3.12 -24.00 -20.28
CA TYR A 242 2.85 -22.93 -19.31
C TYR A 242 3.60 -21.68 -19.69
N VAL A 243 2.89 -20.57 -19.73
CA VAL A 243 3.47 -19.22 -19.88
C VAL A 243 3.37 -18.52 -18.53
N LEU A 244 4.51 -18.19 -17.93
CA LEU A 244 4.58 -17.54 -16.63
C LEU A 244 5.35 -16.23 -16.78
N PHE A 245 4.68 -15.12 -16.50
CA PHE A 245 5.30 -13.81 -16.36
C PHE A 245 5.66 -13.56 -14.91
N MET A 246 6.88 -13.10 -14.67
CA MET A 246 7.40 -12.69 -13.37
C MET A 246 7.33 -11.17 -13.29
N VAL A 247 6.34 -10.65 -12.56
CA VAL A 247 6.04 -9.21 -12.47
C VAL A 247 5.94 -8.79 -11.01
N GLY A 248 6.83 -7.90 -10.57
CA GLY A 248 6.91 -7.52 -9.16
C GLY A 248 7.19 -8.76 -8.29
N SER A 249 6.27 -9.10 -7.41
CA SER A 249 6.37 -10.32 -6.57
C SER A 249 5.30 -11.36 -6.91
N THR A 250 4.86 -11.44 -8.16
CA THR A 250 3.75 -12.30 -8.58
C THR A 250 4.05 -13.01 -9.89
N PHE A 251 3.69 -14.28 -9.97
CA PHE A 251 3.59 -15.00 -11.24
C PHE A 251 2.23 -14.78 -11.88
N TRP A 252 2.20 -14.40 -13.16
CA TRP A 252 1.00 -14.37 -13.96
C TRP A 252 1.03 -15.50 -14.95
N GLY A 253 0.05 -16.39 -14.89
CA GLY A 253 0.08 -17.67 -15.59
C GLY A 253 -0.95 -17.84 -16.68
N GLN A 254 -0.58 -18.63 -17.70
CA GLN A 254 -1.47 -19.14 -18.75
C GLN A 254 -1.10 -20.59 -19.09
N GLU A 255 -2.09 -21.42 -19.35
CA GLU A 255 -1.94 -22.79 -19.86
C GLU A 255 -2.31 -22.85 -21.34
N ILE A 256 -1.51 -23.57 -22.13
CA ILE A 256 -1.78 -23.89 -23.52
C ILE A 256 -1.85 -25.43 -23.62
N ASP A 257 -2.99 -25.95 -24.07
CA ASP A 257 -3.20 -27.41 -24.22
C ASP A 257 -2.67 -27.95 -25.58
N SER A 258 -2.75 -29.27 -25.76
CA SER A 258 -2.33 -29.96 -27.00
C SER A 258 -3.10 -29.54 -28.25
N ASN A 259 -4.22 -28.89 -28.15
CA ASN A 259 -4.99 -28.30 -29.24
C ASN A 259 -4.71 -26.82 -29.42
N HIS A 260 -3.72 -26.28 -28.68
CA HIS A 260 -3.35 -24.87 -28.62
C HIS A 260 -4.45 -23.96 -28.08
N ASN A 261 -5.43 -24.49 -27.33
CA ASN A 261 -6.39 -23.66 -26.63
C ASN A 261 -5.72 -23.04 -25.39
N GLN A 262 -5.99 -21.77 -25.18
CA GLN A 262 -5.39 -20.99 -24.13
C GLN A 262 -6.37 -20.76 -22.98
N LYS A 263 -5.90 -21.04 -21.78
CA LYS A 263 -6.64 -20.83 -20.53
C LYS A 263 -5.87 -19.90 -19.63
N PRO A 264 -6.42 -18.74 -19.22
CA PRO A 264 -5.79 -17.91 -18.23
C PRO A 264 -5.73 -18.65 -16.89
N LEU A 265 -4.58 -18.60 -16.22
CA LEU A 265 -4.38 -19.18 -14.89
C LEU A 265 -4.21 -18.09 -13.84
N TRP A 266 -4.16 -16.83 -14.22
CA TRP A 266 -4.06 -15.65 -13.37
C TRP A 266 -2.84 -15.66 -12.46
N THR A 267 -2.97 -15.25 -11.20
CA THR A 267 -1.85 -15.02 -10.29
C THR A 267 -1.45 -16.27 -9.50
N ASN A 268 -0.15 -16.57 -9.42
CA ASN A 268 0.44 -17.67 -8.64
C ASN A 268 -0.33 -19.01 -8.75
N PRO A 269 -0.58 -19.52 -9.97
CA PRO A 269 -1.46 -20.68 -10.16
C PRO A 269 -0.84 -21.99 -9.67
N THR A 270 -1.69 -22.98 -9.36
CA THR A 270 -1.27 -24.38 -9.31
C THR A 270 -1.24 -24.96 -10.72
N LEU A 271 -0.07 -25.35 -11.20
CA LEU A 271 0.13 -25.99 -12.51
C LEU A 271 -0.07 -27.50 -12.39
N GLY A 272 -0.75 -28.14 -13.33
CA GLY A 272 -1.08 -29.55 -13.24
C GLY A 272 -0.55 -30.37 -14.43
N ALA A 273 0.22 -31.41 -14.18
CA ALA A 273 0.67 -32.35 -15.21
C ALA A 273 0.54 -33.81 -14.73
N ASP A 274 0.50 -34.73 -15.67
CA ASP A 274 0.53 -36.16 -15.36
C ASP A 274 1.97 -36.66 -15.27
N LEU A 275 2.19 -37.71 -14.50
CA LEU A 275 3.50 -38.37 -14.40
C LEU A 275 4.05 -38.76 -15.78
N ASN A 276 5.31 -38.39 -16.06
CA ASN A 276 6.07 -38.55 -17.30
C ASN A 276 5.54 -37.68 -18.47
N GLN A 277 4.61 -36.77 -18.25
CA GLN A 277 4.20 -35.80 -19.24
C GLN A 277 5.30 -34.80 -19.52
N LEU A 278 5.58 -34.50 -20.79
CA LEU A 278 6.51 -33.45 -21.18
C LEU A 278 5.78 -32.11 -21.19
N VAL A 279 6.25 -31.18 -20.38
CA VAL A 279 5.68 -29.85 -20.17
C VAL A 279 6.70 -28.79 -20.57
N ARG A 280 6.29 -27.85 -21.40
CA ARG A 280 7.11 -26.71 -21.76
C ARG A 280 6.77 -25.51 -20.90
N PHE A 281 7.78 -24.95 -20.30
CA PHE A 281 7.69 -23.70 -19.54
C PHE A 281 8.24 -22.54 -20.37
N HIS A 282 7.50 -21.44 -20.42
CA HIS A 282 7.90 -20.15 -20.95
C HIS A 282 7.93 -19.16 -19.79
N ILE A 283 9.12 -18.70 -19.41
CA ILE A 283 9.31 -17.79 -18.27
C ILE A 283 9.77 -16.44 -18.79
N LEU A 284 9.04 -15.38 -18.46
CA LEU A 284 9.30 -14.01 -18.91
C LEU A 284 9.42 -13.05 -17.72
N GLY A 285 10.45 -12.20 -17.70
CA GLY A 285 10.69 -11.16 -16.71
C GLY A 285 10.17 -9.82 -17.22
N ALA A 286 9.10 -9.30 -16.61
CA ALA A 286 8.49 -8.07 -17.12
C ALA A 286 9.16 -6.79 -16.64
N ALA A 287 9.59 -6.69 -15.39
CA ALA A 287 10.11 -5.43 -14.83
C ALA A 287 11.42 -5.59 -14.06
N ASN A 288 11.47 -6.47 -13.06
CA ASN A 288 12.59 -6.64 -12.15
C ASN A 288 13.42 -7.87 -12.50
N GLN A 289 14.60 -8.01 -11.88
CA GLN A 289 15.39 -9.23 -11.96
C GLN A 289 14.76 -10.30 -11.07
N HIS A 290 14.61 -11.50 -11.62
CA HIS A 290 14.03 -12.66 -10.95
C HIS A 290 14.93 -13.89 -11.11
N THR A 291 14.64 -14.91 -10.33
CA THR A 291 15.30 -16.21 -10.47
C THR A 291 14.24 -17.30 -10.34
N PHE A 292 13.83 -17.90 -11.44
CA PHE A 292 12.85 -18.98 -11.44
C PHE A 292 13.47 -20.29 -10.92
N HIS A 293 12.85 -20.90 -9.93
CA HIS A 293 13.20 -22.21 -9.40
C HIS A 293 11.99 -23.14 -9.36
N LEU A 294 12.19 -24.41 -9.71
CA LEU A 294 11.16 -25.43 -9.60
C LEU A 294 11.70 -26.59 -8.76
N HIS A 295 11.09 -26.84 -7.60
CA HIS A 295 11.50 -27.88 -6.68
C HIS A 295 11.44 -29.26 -7.31
N ALA A 296 12.46 -30.08 -7.00
CA ALA A 296 12.57 -31.46 -7.36
C ALA A 296 12.65 -31.78 -8.87
N HIS A 297 12.46 -30.81 -9.75
CA HIS A 297 12.55 -30.97 -11.18
C HIS A 297 13.78 -30.27 -11.75
N ARG A 298 14.37 -30.85 -12.78
CA ARG A 298 15.52 -30.31 -13.49
C ARG A 298 15.28 -30.34 -14.99
N TRP A 299 15.90 -29.40 -15.67
CA TRP A 299 15.82 -29.31 -17.14
C TRP A 299 17.18 -28.98 -17.75
N LEU A 300 17.31 -29.29 -19.04
CA LEU A 300 18.47 -28.86 -19.83
C LEU A 300 18.34 -27.35 -20.11
N ASP A 301 19.32 -26.58 -19.69
CA ASP A 301 19.37 -25.12 -19.97
C ASP A 301 19.56 -24.91 -21.49
N PRO A 302 18.59 -24.24 -22.18
CA PRO A 302 18.61 -24.13 -23.63
C PRO A 302 19.92 -23.52 -24.17
N GLY A 303 20.47 -24.17 -25.22
CA GLY A 303 21.72 -23.74 -25.85
C GLY A 303 22.99 -24.13 -25.09
N THR A 304 22.85 -24.91 -24.01
CA THR A 304 23.97 -25.41 -23.18
C THR A 304 23.89 -26.94 -23.01
N THR A 305 24.86 -27.51 -22.28
CA THR A 305 24.83 -28.91 -21.84
C THR A 305 24.53 -29.02 -20.35
N ASN A 306 24.15 -27.93 -19.69
CA ASN A 306 23.97 -27.90 -18.25
C ASN A 306 22.55 -28.31 -17.87
N ILE A 307 22.44 -29.13 -16.83
CA ILE A 307 21.19 -29.53 -16.21
C ILE A 307 21.00 -28.64 -14.97
N ILE A 308 19.96 -27.85 -14.95
CA ILE A 308 19.68 -26.88 -13.91
C ILE A 308 18.28 -27.05 -13.33
N ASP A 309 18.01 -26.48 -12.18
CA ASP A 309 16.72 -26.37 -11.50
C ASP A 309 16.34 -24.91 -11.21
N THR A 310 17.27 -24.01 -11.52
CA THR A 310 17.16 -22.57 -11.22
C THR A 310 17.70 -21.76 -12.37
N LYS A 311 16.96 -20.74 -12.83
CA LYS A 311 17.33 -19.85 -13.94
C LYS A 311 17.14 -18.40 -13.59
N LEU A 312 18.20 -17.60 -13.77
CA LEU A 312 18.13 -16.15 -13.70
C LEU A 312 17.31 -15.61 -14.87
N ILE A 313 16.37 -14.72 -14.56
CA ILE A 313 15.49 -14.03 -15.53
C ILE A 313 15.70 -12.54 -15.34
N ASP A 314 16.46 -11.92 -16.22
CA ASP A 314 16.71 -10.48 -16.21
C ASP A 314 15.46 -9.70 -16.66
N PRO A 315 15.35 -8.41 -16.31
CA PRO A 315 14.28 -7.57 -16.83
C PRO A 315 14.22 -7.61 -18.34
N GLN A 316 13.01 -7.77 -18.90
CA GLN A 316 12.77 -7.88 -20.34
C GLN A 316 13.41 -9.12 -21.00
N SER A 317 13.80 -10.11 -20.22
CA SER A 317 14.32 -11.37 -20.75
C SER A 317 13.26 -12.46 -20.70
N SER A 318 13.46 -13.46 -21.54
CA SER A 318 12.63 -14.67 -21.57
C SER A 318 13.49 -15.92 -21.69
N ASN A 319 12.96 -17.00 -21.14
CA ASN A 319 13.54 -18.31 -21.25
C ASN A 319 12.44 -19.33 -21.51
N TRP A 320 12.75 -20.44 -22.17
CA TRP A 320 11.85 -21.57 -22.27
C TRP A 320 12.62 -22.88 -22.16
N PHE A 321 12.00 -23.88 -21.59
CA PHE A 321 12.62 -25.17 -21.36
C PHE A 321 11.54 -26.25 -21.23
N ILE A 322 11.94 -27.52 -21.34
CA ILE A 322 11.06 -28.68 -21.25
C ILE A 322 11.39 -29.47 -19.99
N VAL A 323 10.36 -29.80 -19.23
CA VAL A 323 10.42 -30.59 -18.01
C VAL A 323 9.63 -31.87 -18.21
N GLU A 324 10.19 -33.01 -17.80
CA GLU A 324 9.44 -34.25 -17.61
C GLU A 324 8.80 -34.23 -16.20
N ALA A 325 7.49 -34.20 -16.14
CA ALA A 325 6.77 -34.10 -14.88
C ALA A 325 6.98 -35.33 -14.00
N GLY A 326 7.52 -35.12 -12.79
CA GLY A 326 7.78 -36.21 -11.83
C GLY A 326 9.05 -37.05 -12.13
N ASP A 327 9.95 -36.60 -13.03
CA ASP A 327 11.24 -37.31 -13.26
C ASP A 327 11.96 -37.57 -11.94
N LYS A 328 12.17 -38.84 -11.61
CA LYS A 328 12.85 -39.34 -10.37
C LYS A 328 12.17 -39.00 -9.04
N VAL A 329 11.12 -38.21 -9.02
CA VAL A 329 10.45 -37.75 -7.79
C VAL A 329 9.00 -38.24 -7.69
N GLY A 330 8.43 -38.69 -8.80
CA GLY A 330 7.10 -39.31 -8.84
C GLY A 330 5.93 -38.33 -8.72
N ILE A 331 4.80 -38.89 -8.25
CA ILE A 331 3.56 -38.14 -8.02
C ILE A 331 3.69 -37.29 -6.77
N GLY A 332 3.24 -36.02 -6.82
CA GLY A 332 3.32 -35.10 -5.67
C GLY A 332 2.95 -33.68 -6.06
N THR A 333 3.09 -32.79 -5.08
CA THR A 333 2.96 -31.34 -5.28
C THR A 333 4.30 -30.69 -4.96
N TRP A 334 4.83 -29.97 -5.91
CA TRP A 334 6.15 -29.37 -5.90
C TRP A 334 6.02 -27.86 -6.02
N GLN A 335 6.79 -27.13 -5.21
CA GLN A 335 6.75 -25.67 -5.26
C GLN A 335 7.58 -25.15 -6.44
N TYR A 336 7.09 -24.10 -7.12
CA TYR A 336 7.92 -23.22 -7.92
C TYR A 336 7.89 -21.81 -7.36
N HIS A 337 9.01 -21.11 -7.39
CA HIS A 337 9.10 -19.77 -6.80
C HIS A 337 10.24 -18.94 -7.39
N CYS A 338 10.22 -17.64 -7.10
CA CYS A 338 11.36 -16.78 -7.33
C CYS A 338 12.42 -17.04 -6.23
N HIS A 339 13.66 -17.31 -6.62
CA HIS A 339 14.74 -17.55 -5.66
C HIS A 339 15.45 -16.27 -5.17
N VAL A 340 14.99 -15.08 -5.65
CA VAL A 340 15.30 -13.81 -4.99
C VAL A 340 14.51 -13.79 -3.68
N PHE A 341 15.21 -13.78 -2.56
CA PHE A 341 14.65 -14.02 -1.22
C PHE A 341 13.48 -13.07 -0.91
N ALA A 342 13.64 -11.77 -1.18
CA ALA A 342 12.59 -10.78 -0.98
C ALA A 342 11.32 -11.04 -1.82
N HIS A 343 11.46 -11.54 -3.06
CA HIS A 343 10.31 -11.88 -3.89
C HIS A 343 9.63 -13.16 -3.44
N MET A 344 10.40 -14.15 -2.98
CA MET A 344 9.87 -15.39 -2.43
C MET A 344 9.09 -15.13 -1.13
N GLU A 345 9.67 -14.38 -0.19
CA GLU A 345 9.00 -13.99 1.06
C GLU A 345 7.76 -13.14 0.79
N ALA A 346 7.79 -12.34 -0.27
CA ALA A 346 6.63 -11.58 -0.75
C ALA A 346 5.56 -12.44 -1.44
N GLY A 347 5.68 -13.78 -1.41
CA GLY A 347 4.69 -14.72 -1.91
C GLY A 347 4.79 -15.04 -3.40
N MET A 348 5.91 -14.72 -4.07
CA MET A 348 6.12 -15.11 -5.48
C MET A 348 6.41 -16.61 -5.58
N MET A 349 5.36 -17.42 -5.45
CA MET A 349 5.40 -18.86 -5.47
C MET A 349 4.09 -19.45 -5.96
N GLY A 350 4.15 -20.67 -6.47
CA GLY A 350 3.01 -21.47 -6.84
C GLY A 350 3.35 -22.96 -6.72
N GLU A 351 2.41 -23.80 -7.10
CA GLU A 351 2.56 -25.25 -7.01
C GLU A 351 2.60 -25.88 -8.41
N PHE A 352 3.42 -26.90 -8.57
CA PHE A 352 3.40 -27.81 -9.71
C PHE A 352 2.95 -29.19 -9.24
N LYS A 353 1.70 -29.54 -9.55
CA LYS A 353 1.06 -30.78 -9.14
C LYS A 353 1.23 -31.85 -10.21
N VAL A 354 1.92 -32.95 -9.87
CA VAL A 354 2.09 -34.12 -10.70
C VAL A 354 1.13 -35.20 -10.22
N GLY A 355 0.12 -35.50 -11.06
CA GLY A 355 -0.84 -36.59 -10.81
C GLY A 355 -0.42 -37.91 -11.44
N PRO A 356 -1.21 -38.99 -11.25
CA PRO A 356 -0.96 -40.28 -11.91
C PRO A 356 -0.95 -40.19 -13.44
N ALA A 357 -0.15 -41.00 -14.10
CA ALA A 357 -0.11 -41.03 -15.57
C ALA A 357 -1.51 -41.27 -16.15
N GLY A 358 -1.93 -40.43 -17.08
CA GLY A 358 -3.23 -40.49 -17.73
C GLY A 358 -4.44 -40.03 -16.88
N SER A 359 -4.19 -39.38 -15.74
CA SER A 359 -5.24 -38.87 -14.85
C SER A 359 -5.85 -37.54 -15.33
N ASN A 360 -5.21 -36.88 -16.29
CA ASN A 360 -5.59 -35.57 -16.80
C ASN A 360 -5.62 -34.52 -15.67
N THR A 361 -4.51 -34.47 -14.91
CA THR A 361 -4.31 -33.55 -13.79
C THR A 361 -4.50 -32.10 -14.25
N LYS A 362 -5.45 -31.39 -13.64
CA LYS A 362 -5.84 -30.04 -14.02
C LYS A 362 -5.04 -29.00 -13.28
N SER A 363 -4.71 -27.93 -13.99
CA SER A 363 -4.23 -26.72 -13.36
C SER A 363 -5.38 -25.98 -12.66
N ILE A 364 -5.08 -25.38 -11.52
CA ILE A 364 -6.01 -24.58 -10.75
C ILE A 364 -5.59 -23.11 -10.93
N PRO A 365 -6.46 -22.29 -11.56
CA PRO A 365 -6.18 -20.86 -11.66
C PRO A 365 -6.06 -20.22 -10.29
N GLY A 366 -5.13 -19.29 -10.17
CA GLY A 366 -5.09 -18.37 -9.05
C GLY A 366 -6.15 -17.28 -9.18
N PRO A 367 -6.15 -16.30 -8.28
CA PRO A 367 -7.10 -15.19 -8.28
C PRO A 367 -7.13 -14.43 -9.60
N SER A 368 -8.34 -14.20 -10.12
CA SER A 368 -8.57 -13.47 -11.36
C SER A 368 -8.92 -12.01 -11.09
N PRO A 369 -8.31 -11.06 -11.77
CA PRO A 369 -8.71 -9.66 -11.67
C PRO A 369 -10.07 -9.35 -12.29
N LEU A 370 -10.70 -10.33 -12.95
CA LEU A 370 -11.96 -10.19 -13.69
C LEU A 370 -13.20 -10.63 -12.90
N VAL A 371 -13.06 -11.15 -11.70
CA VAL A 371 -14.18 -11.67 -10.90
C VAL A 371 -15.27 -10.61 -10.62
N ASP A 372 -14.91 -9.34 -10.65
CA ASP A 372 -15.82 -8.21 -10.41
C ASP A 372 -16.70 -7.78 -11.59
N PHE A 373 -16.60 -8.44 -12.75
CA PHE A 373 -17.20 -7.93 -14.00
C PHE A 373 -18.54 -8.55 -14.41
N GLY A 374 -19.07 -9.51 -13.66
CA GLY A 374 -20.28 -10.21 -14.09
C GLY A 374 -20.13 -10.92 -15.45
N LEU A 375 -18.89 -11.02 -15.96
CA LEU A 375 -18.53 -11.68 -17.20
C LEU A 375 -18.17 -13.16 -16.97
N SER A 376 -18.79 -13.81 -15.96
CA SER A 376 -18.67 -15.25 -15.85
C SER A 376 -19.34 -15.89 -17.07
N SER A 377 -18.56 -16.61 -17.84
CA SER A 377 -19.04 -17.41 -18.94
C SER A 377 -20.26 -18.24 -18.51
N ASN A 378 -21.34 -18.11 -19.29
CA ASN A 378 -22.50 -18.99 -19.22
C ASN A 378 -22.06 -20.44 -19.43
N GLU A 379 -21.76 -21.17 -18.39
CA GLU A 379 -21.80 -22.65 -18.38
C GLU A 379 -22.44 -23.11 -17.05
N SER A 380 -23.68 -23.19 -17.11
CA SER A 380 -24.67 -24.16 -16.56
C SER A 380 -25.98 -23.47 -16.22
N LYS A 381 -26.91 -23.50 -17.19
CA LYS A 381 -28.32 -23.36 -16.88
C LYS A 381 -28.72 -24.58 -16.05
N ILE A 382 -28.89 -24.41 -14.76
CA ILE A 382 -29.71 -25.32 -13.94
C ILE A 382 -31.00 -24.58 -13.61
N ASN A 383 -32.09 -25.26 -13.95
CA ASN A 383 -33.48 -24.81 -13.88
C ASN A 383 -33.82 -24.17 -12.52
N GLU A 384 -34.40 -22.98 -12.59
CA GLU A 384 -35.18 -22.42 -11.48
C GLU A 384 -36.42 -23.32 -11.29
N ASP A 385 -36.46 -24.00 -10.15
CA ASP A 385 -37.73 -24.48 -9.58
C ASP A 385 -37.80 -23.93 -8.16
N THR A 386 -38.92 -23.23 -7.93
CA THR A 386 -39.24 -22.47 -6.73
C THR A 386 -39.60 -23.41 -5.59
N SER A 387 -38.76 -23.43 -4.55
CA SER A 387 -39.24 -23.70 -3.18
C SER A 387 -38.26 -23.06 -2.19
N GLU A 388 -38.82 -22.23 -1.30
CA GLU A 388 -38.10 -21.71 -0.12
C GLU A 388 -37.59 -22.91 0.70
N SER A 389 -36.27 -23.14 0.64
CA SER A 389 -35.55 -24.00 1.54
C SER A 389 -34.31 -23.28 2.05
N GLU A 390 -34.13 -23.32 3.35
CA GLU A 390 -32.96 -22.82 4.10
C GLU A 390 -31.67 -23.04 3.32
N LYS A 391 -31.01 -21.94 2.90
CA LYS A 391 -29.71 -22.03 2.22
C LYS A 391 -28.67 -22.42 3.27
N SER A 392 -28.23 -23.67 3.23
CA SER A 392 -26.95 -24.05 3.80
C SER A 392 -25.83 -23.41 2.97
N PHE A 393 -24.95 -22.65 3.57
CA PHE A 393 -23.74 -22.17 2.94
C PHE A 393 -22.85 -23.36 2.61
N SER A 394 -22.64 -23.66 1.33
CA SER A 394 -21.68 -24.66 0.90
C SER A 394 -20.43 -23.97 0.40
N SER A 395 -19.30 -24.15 1.09
CA SER A 395 -17.99 -23.64 0.73
C SER A 395 -17.55 -24.22 -0.62
N GLN A 396 -17.29 -23.36 -1.61
CA GLN A 396 -16.64 -23.74 -2.87
C GLN A 396 -15.10 -23.67 -2.74
N GLY A 397 -14.55 -24.40 -1.84
CA GLY A 397 -13.12 -24.43 -1.60
C GLY A 397 -12.77 -23.88 -0.21
N ASN A 398 -11.94 -24.61 0.52
CA ASN A 398 -11.56 -24.26 1.87
C ASN A 398 -10.40 -23.24 1.90
N PHE A 399 -10.53 -22.17 1.13
CA PHE A 399 -9.56 -21.08 1.11
C PHE A 399 -10.22 -19.72 0.85
N ILE A 400 -9.53 -18.67 1.29
CA ILE A 400 -9.87 -17.28 1.01
C ILE A 400 -8.63 -16.56 0.51
N THR A 401 -8.78 -15.62 -0.41
CA THR A 401 -7.67 -14.79 -0.90
C THR A 401 -7.98 -13.33 -0.68
N PHE A 402 -7.09 -12.64 0.03
CA PHE A 402 -7.10 -11.19 0.18
C PHE A 402 -6.05 -10.56 -0.74
N ASP A 403 -6.44 -9.58 -1.53
CA ASP A 403 -5.55 -8.68 -2.26
C ASP A 403 -5.35 -7.41 -1.41
N ILE A 404 -4.11 -7.17 -0.99
CA ILE A 404 -3.75 -5.97 -0.25
C ILE A 404 -3.56 -4.85 -1.26
N THR A 405 -4.25 -3.73 -1.08
CA THR A 405 -4.28 -2.64 -2.05
C THR A 405 -4.04 -1.28 -1.42
N ASP A 406 -3.58 -0.30 -2.22
CA ASP A 406 -3.51 1.11 -1.85
C ASP A 406 -4.86 1.83 -2.05
N GLU A 407 -5.93 1.13 -2.43
CA GLU A 407 -7.22 1.74 -2.72
C GLU A 407 -8.02 2.01 -1.46
N SER A 408 -8.38 3.27 -1.26
CA SER A 408 -9.17 3.73 -0.10
C SER A 408 -10.52 3.01 0.00
N GLY A 409 -10.76 2.36 1.13
CA GLY A 409 -11.98 1.57 1.39
C GLY A 409 -11.94 0.14 0.82
N GLN A 410 -10.81 -0.34 0.34
CA GLN A 410 -10.60 -1.70 -0.17
C GLN A 410 -9.23 -2.27 0.22
N TRP A 411 -8.76 -2.00 1.43
CA TRP A 411 -7.41 -2.28 1.90
C TRP A 411 -6.98 -3.75 1.83
N PHE A 412 -7.85 -4.65 2.31
CA PHE A 412 -7.69 -6.11 2.23
C PHE A 412 -8.91 -6.66 1.49
N ARG A 413 -8.87 -6.57 0.16
CA ARG A 413 -9.99 -6.95 -0.69
C ARG A 413 -10.05 -8.46 -0.85
N ASN A 414 -11.17 -9.10 -0.48
CA ASN A 414 -11.41 -10.50 -0.77
C ASN A 414 -11.61 -10.69 -2.29
N VAL A 415 -10.70 -11.42 -2.94
CA VAL A 415 -10.71 -11.72 -4.38
C VAL A 415 -10.89 -13.20 -4.68
N GLY A 416 -10.98 -14.06 -3.68
CA GLY A 416 -11.22 -15.49 -3.82
C GLY A 416 -11.78 -16.08 -2.54
N GLY A 417 -12.77 -16.91 -2.66
CA GLY A 417 -13.54 -17.49 -1.56
C GLY A 417 -15.00 -17.03 -1.53
N GLU A 418 -15.73 -17.39 -0.48
CA GLU A 418 -17.13 -17.01 -0.34
C GLU A 418 -17.27 -15.56 0.12
N LEU A 419 -18.09 -14.78 -0.59
CA LEU A 419 -18.42 -13.40 -0.27
C LEU A 419 -19.81 -13.33 0.32
N LEU A 420 -19.96 -12.60 1.42
CA LEU A 420 -21.29 -12.20 1.88
C LEU A 420 -21.92 -11.25 0.86
N PRO A 421 -23.10 -11.56 0.33
CA PRO A 421 -23.72 -10.74 -0.70
C PRO A 421 -23.92 -9.29 -0.25
N GLY A 422 -23.32 -8.36 -1.01
CA GLY A 422 -23.71 -6.96 -1.06
C GLY A 422 -23.05 -6.00 -0.11
N ILE A 423 -22.07 -6.38 0.75
CA ILE A 423 -21.69 -5.46 1.83
C ILE A 423 -20.24 -5.07 1.90
N THR A 424 -19.30 -5.97 1.82
CA THR A 424 -17.88 -5.62 1.72
C THR A 424 -17.08 -6.76 1.12
N LYS A 425 -16.14 -6.40 0.26
CA LYS A 425 -15.20 -7.35 -0.32
C LYS A 425 -14.02 -7.67 0.60
N SER A 426 -13.96 -7.02 1.76
CA SER A 426 -12.87 -7.18 2.71
C SER A 426 -13.15 -8.18 3.84
N LEU A 427 -14.41 -8.63 4.02
CA LEU A 427 -14.74 -9.70 4.95
C LEU A 427 -14.69 -11.04 4.26
N GLY A 428 -13.91 -11.96 4.78
CA GLY A 428 -13.83 -13.32 4.31
C GLY A 428 -14.45 -14.34 5.25
N ILE A 429 -14.95 -15.46 4.67
CA ILE A 429 -15.43 -16.62 5.43
C ILE A 429 -14.70 -17.86 4.89
N VAL A 430 -14.16 -18.66 5.79
CA VAL A 430 -13.49 -19.92 5.48
C VAL A 430 -13.82 -20.95 6.56
N GLU A 431 -13.91 -22.24 6.20
CA GLU A 431 -14.10 -23.30 7.20
C GLU A 431 -12.81 -23.60 7.95
N THR A 432 -12.92 -24.24 9.12
CA THR A 432 -11.76 -24.74 9.88
C THR A 432 -10.87 -25.64 9.03
N LYS A 433 -9.53 -25.46 9.15
CA LYS A 433 -8.48 -26.04 8.32
C LYS A 433 -8.40 -25.50 6.91
N GLY A 434 -9.09 -24.41 6.65
CA GLY A 434 -8.93 -23.64 5.44
C GLY A 434 -7.68 -22.78 5.49
N THR A 435 -7.36 -22.17 4.35
CA THR A 435 -6.19 -21.31 4.19
C THR A 435 -6.59 -19.89 3.83
N ALA A 436 -5.94 -18.91 4.43
CA ALA A 436 -5.99 -17.52 3.99
C ALA A 436 -4.73 -17.24 3.16
N HIS A 437 -4.96 -16.77 1.94
CA HIS A 437 -3.90 -16.33 1.02
C HIS A 437 -3.90 -14.81 0.97
N PHE A 438 -2.73 -14.20 1.09
CA PHE A 438 -2.56 -12.76 0.95
C PHE A 438 -1.71 -12.47 -0.27
N ILE A 439 -2.19 -11.61 -1.14
CA ILE A 439 -1.48 -11.19 -2.35
C ILE A 439 -1.40 -9.66 -2.40
N MET A 440 -0.47 -9.14 -3.18
CA MET A 440 -0.33 -7.71 -3.49
C MET A 440 -0.26 -7.55 -5.00
N SER A 441 -1.40 -7.40 -5.66
CA SER A 441 -1.44 -7.30 -7.11
C SER A 441 -1.02 -5.95 -7.65
N SER A 442 -1.24 -4.89 -6.88
CA SER A 442 -0.94 -3.51 -7.29
C SER A 442 -0.83 -2.59 -6.08
N THR A 443 0.38 -2.45 -5.53
CA THR A 443 0.69 -1.48 -4.47
C THR A 443 1.92 -0.66 -4.85
N ASN A 444 1.95 0.62 -4.44
CA ASN A 444 3.11 1.49 -4.64
C ASN A 444 4.04 1.49 -3.41
N THR A 445 3.51 1.11 -2.26
CA THR A 445 4.24 1.09 -1.00
C THR A 445 4.29 -0.31 -0.38
N VAL A 446 4.92 -0.43 0.76
CA VAL A 446 5.05 -1.66 1.51
C VAL A 446 3.93 -1.78 2.54
N HIS A 447 3.51 -3.01 2.83
CA HIS A 447 2.49 -3.31 3.83
C HIS A 447 2.91 -4.47 4.71
N THR A 448 2.29 -4.57 5.89
CA THR A 448 2.38 -5.73 6.78
C THR A 448 1.02 -6.37 6.94
N ILE A 449 1.00 -7.62 7.41
CA ILE A 449 -0.20 -8.28 7.89
C ILE A 449 0.05 -8.63 9.35
N THR A 450 -0.65 -7.98 10.24
CA THR A 450 -0.45 -8.12 11.68
C THR A 450 -1.77 -8.41 12.36
N SER A 451 -1.85 -9.51 13.10
CA SER A 451 -3.03 -9.86 13.87
C SER A 451 -3.35 -8.79 14.91
N LEU A 452 -4.57 -8.32 14.90
CA LEU A 452 -5.12 -7.42 15.91
C LEU A 452 -6.01 -8.18 16.90
N LEU A 453 -6.81 -9.11 16.40
CA LEU A 453 -7.73 -9.93 17.18
C LEU A 453 -7.79 -11.36 16.60
N TRP A 454 -7.78 -12.40 17.44
CA TRP A 454 -7.92 -13.81 17.02
C TRP A 454 -8.55 -14.67 18.11
N PRO A 455 -9.08 -15.87 17.79
CA PRO A 455 -9.63 -16.79 18.79
C PRO A 455 -8.55 -17.27 19.77
N THR A 456 -8.79 -17.16 21.07
CA THR A 456 -7.87 -17.59 22.11
C THR A 456 -7.50 -19.06 21.94
N GLY A 457 -6.19 -19.34 21.96
CA GLY A 457 -5.61 -20.67 21.75
C GLY A 457 -5.51 -21.08 20.27
N ALA A 458 -5.66 -20.18 19.33
CA ALA A 458 -5.14 -20.37 17.99
C ALA A 458 -3.61 -20.48 18.07
N PRO A 459 -2.98 -21.43 17.34
CA PRO A 459 -1.53 -21.58 17.37
C PRO A 459 -0.85 -20.31 16.85
N ASN A 460 -0.12 -19.62 17.70
CA ASN A 460 0.60 -18.37 17.46
C ASN A 460 -0.30 -17.22 16.95
N MET A 461 0.22 -16.04 16.94
CA MET A 461 -0.39 -14.94 16.15
C MET A 461 -0.29 -15.34 14.67
N PRO A 462 -1.40 -15.66 13.97
CA PRO A 462 -1.29 -16.24 12.62
C PRO A 462 -0.62 -15.29 11.62
N PHE A 463 -0.59 -13.97 11.93
CA PHE A 463 -0.11 -12.92 11.06
C PHE A 463 0.66 -11.87 11.87
N ASP A 464 1.75 -12.20 12.47
CA ASP A 464 2.58 -11.20 13.14
C ASP A 464 3.85 -10.96 12.35
N GLN A 465 3.78 -10.01 11.42
CA GLN A 465 4.91 -9.61 10.62
C GLN A 465 5.59 -8.41 11.24
N LEU A 466 6.88 -8.55 11.48
CA LEU A 466 7.75 -7.52 12.05
C LEU A 466 8.40 -6.64 10.99
N THR A 467 8.31 -7.03 9.72
CA THR A 467 8.93 -6.31 8.60
C THR A 467 7.90 -5.93 7.56
N SER A 468 8.10 -4.77 6.92
CA SER A 468 7.37 -4.41 5.71
C SER A 468 7.72 -5.35 4.56
N TYR A 469 6.76 -5.70 3.71
CA TYR A 469 6.99 -6.53 2.54
C TYR A 469 6.04 -6.20 1.38
N ARG A 470 6.40 -6.69 0.20
CA ARG A 470 5.64 -6.50 -1.04
C ARG A 470 5.21 -7.84 -1.59
N GLY A 471 4.22 -8.45 -1.00
CA GLY A 471 3.73 -9.72 -1.48
C GLY A 471 2.87 -10.45 -0.48
N GLY A 472 2.53 -11.68 -0.82
CA GLY A 472 1.57 -12.44 -0.06
C GLY A 472 2.18 -13.52 0.82
N GLY A 473 1.34 -14.09 1.65
CA GLY A 473 1.62 -15.28 2.45
C GLY A 473 0.42 -16.19 2.46
N ILE A 474 0.63 -17.42 2.93
CA ILE A 474 -0.43 -18.41 3.11
C ILE A 474 -0.45 -18.81 4.58
N VAL A 475 -1.62 -18.79 5.19
CA VAL A 475 -1.83 -19.17 6.59
C VAL A 475 -2.92 -20.22 6.68
N GLU A 476 -2.65 -21.33 7.36
CA GLU A 476 -3.64 -22.36 7.69
C GLU A 476 -4.38 -21.98 8.99
N LEU A 477 -5.70 -22.10 8.98
CA LEU A 477 -6.59 -21.64 10.05
C LEU A 477 -7.31 -22.83 10.70
N GLU A 478 -6.79 -23.28 11.84
CA GLU A 478 -7.33 -24.46 12.52
C GLU A 478 -8.49 -24.16 13.46
N LYS A 479 -8.54 -22.95 14.04
CA LYS A 479 -9.47 -22.60 15.09
C LYS A 479 -10.59 -21.72 14.61
N PRO A 480 -11.87 -22.12 14.83
CA PRO A 480 -13.02 -21.29 14.46
C PRO A 480 -13.07 -20.00 15.29
N GLY A 481 -13.48 -18.92 14.64
CA GLY A 481 -13.69 -17.62 15.25
C GLY A 481 -13.32 -16.45 14.37
N LEU A 482 -13.40 -15.26 14.96
CA LEU A 482 -13.11 -13.99 14.31
C LEU A 482 -11.62 -13.69 14.34
N TYR A 483 -11.07 -13.36 13.18
CA TYR A 483 -9.72 -12.85 12.99
C TYR A 483 -9.80 -11.44 12.39
N ILE A 484 -9.20 -10.47 13.06
CA ILE A 484 -9.03 -9.11 12.55
C ILE A 484 -7.53 -8.82 12.47
N PHE A 485 -7.10 -8.24 11.38
CA PHE A 485 -5.70 -7.89 11.13
C PHE A 485 -5.58 -6.48 10.57
N THR A 486 -4.40 -5.91 10.69
CA THR A 486 -4.08 -4.54 10.26
C THR A 486 -2.71 -4.49 9.59
N CYS A 487 -2.43 -3.41 8.89
CA CYS A 487 -1.07 -3.04 8.51
C CYS A 487 -0.45 -2.18 9.62
N LYS A 488 0.70 -2.56 10.19
CA LYS A 488 1.40 -1.75 11.20
C LYS A 488 1.85 -0.39 10.66
N ILE A 489 2.26 -0.33 9.39
CA ILE A 489 2.66 0.92 8.74
C ILE A 489 1.45 1.83 8.53
N HIS A 490 0.27 1.25 8.19
CA HIS A 490 -0.98 1.97 7.88
C HIS A 490 -2.11 1.47 8.80
N PRO A 491 -2.16 1.89 10.07
CA PRO A 491 -2.98 1.24 11.11
C PRO A 491 -4.49 1.24 10.84
N TYR A 492 -4.99 2.12 10.00
CA TYR A 492 -6.39 2.17 9.59
C TYR A 492 -6.77 1.14 8.50
N MET A 493 -5.78 0.51 7.89
CA MET A 493 -6.01 -0.59 6.94
C MET A 493 -6.38 -1.84 7.72
N LEU A 494 -7.67 -2.10 7.84
CA LEU A 494 -8.21 -3.26 8.56
C LEU A 494 -8.69 -4.33 7.58
N GLY A 495 -8.41 -5.58 7.89
CA GLY A 495 -8.99 -6.76 7.26
C GLY A 495 -9.65 -7.65 8.31
N ALA A 496 -10.64 -8.44 7.89
CA ALA A 496 -11.29 -9.37 8.79
C ALA A 496 -11.70 -10.66 8.08
N MET A 497 -11.66 -11.77 8.80
CA MET A 497 -12.23 -13.03 8.36
C MET A 497 -12.86 -13.80 9.53
N ILE A 498 -13.83 -14.64 9.20
CA ILE A 498 -14.45 -15.58 10.10
C ILE A 498 -14.07 -16.98 9.65
N VAL A 499 -13.46 -17.74 10.57
CA VAL A 499 -13.23 -19.17 10.39
C VAL A 499 -14.40 -19.89 11.03
N ASP A 500 -15.23 -20.50 10.20
CA ASP A 500 -16.49 -21.12 10.63
C ASP A 500 -16.32 -22.62 10.96
N ASP A 501 -17.00 -23.12 11.98
CA ASP A 501 -17.15 -24.56 12.22
C ASP A 501 -18.41 -25.04 11.49
N PRO A 502 -18.30 -25.84 10.41
CA PRO A 502 -19.46 -26.29 9.63
C PRO A 502 -20.46 -27.15 10.43
N LYS A 503 -20.14 -27.46 11.69
CA LYS A 503 -21.07 -28.18 12.59
C LYS A 503 -22.02 -27.23 13.35
N THR A 504 -21.74 -25.95 13.35
CA THR A 504 -22.62 -24.92 13.93
C THR A 504 -23.53 -24.34 12.84
N LYS A 505 -24.60 -23.69 13.25
CA LYS A 505 -25.58 -23.11 12.32
C LYS A 505 -25.27 -21.64 12.02
N GLU A 506 -24.83 -20.93 13.05
CA GLU A 506 -24.52 -19.52 13.03
C GLU A 506 -23.00 -19.36 12.75
N LEU A 507 -22.56 -18.26 12.14
CA LEU A 507 -21.14 -17.99 11.95
C LEU A 507 -20.42 -17.79 13.29
N ASP A 508 -19.34 -18.53 13.49
CA ASP A 508 -18.62 -18.55 14.77
C ASP A 508 -17.66 -17.35 14.90
N LEU A 509 -17.90 -16.46 15.85
CA LEU A 509 -16.94 -15.42 16.22
C LEU A 509 -15.91 -15.89 17.28
N GLY A 510 -16.03 -17.12 17.76
CA GLY A 510 -15.19 -17.74 18.79
C GLY A 510 -15.79 -17.70 20.18
N ASN A 511 -15.23 -18.51 21.10
CA ASN A 511 -15.68 -18.54 22.49
C ASN A 511 -14.99 -17.47 23.34
N LYS A 512 -13.72 -17.21 23.07
CA LYS A 512 -12.91 -16.17 23.65
C LYS A 512 -11.95 -15.65 22.58
N LEU A 513 -11.64 -14.38 22.64
CA LEU A 513 -10.76 -13.71 21.68
C LEU A 513 -9.54 -13.16 22.39
N THR A 514 -8.40 -13.20 21.72
CA THR A 514 -7.15 -12.59 22.20
C THR A 514 -6.85 -11.37 21.35
N LEU A 515 -6.60 -10.25 22.01
CA LEU A 515 -6.14 -9.02 21.38
C LEU A 515 -4.61 -9.02 21.28
N ASN A 516 -4.04 -8.28 20.37
CA ASN A 516 -2.59 -8.20 20.14
C ASN A 516 -1.81 -7.79 21.39
N THR A 517 -2.40 -7.03 22.29
CA THR A 517 -1.86 -6.75 23.63
C THR A 517 -1.75 -7.98 24.53
N ARG A 518 -2.14 -9.16 24.04
CA ARG A 518 -2.26 -10.44 24.77
C ARG A 518 -3.33 -10.44 25.86
N THR A 519 -4.22 -9.48 25.81
CA THR A 519 -5.41 -9.44 26.69
C THR A 519 -6.45 -10.41 26.15
N GLU A 520 -6.95 -11.30 27.00
CA GLU A 520 -8.04 -12.20 26.67
C GLU A 520 -9.39 -11.48 26.85
N LEU A 521 -10.21 -11.49 25.81
CA LEU A 521 -11.56 -10.92 25.81
C LEU A 521 -12.58 -12.03 26.01
N ASP A 522 -13.26 -12.01 27.15
CA ASP A 522 -14.35 -12.93 27.44
C ASP A 522 -15.68 -12.33 26.99
N PRO A 523 -16.48 -13.00 26.13
CA PRO A 523 -17.77 -12.50 25.68
C PRO A 523 -18.82 -12.41 26.79
N SER A 524 -18.61 -13.09 27.90
CA SER A 524 -19.45 -12.94 29.08
C SER A 524 -19.21 -11.65 29.88
N GLU A 525 -18.09 -10.93 29.54
CA GLU A 525 -17.74 -9.64 30.12
C GLU A 525 -18.09 -8.49 29.17
N GLU A 526 -18.66 -7.42 29.71
CA GLU A 526 -19.12 -6.25 28.96
C GLU A 526 -17.98 -5.64 28.10
N ASN A 527 -16.77 -5.58 28.62
CA ASN A 527 -15.59 -5.02 27.93
C ASN A 527 -15.14 -5.88 26.75
N GLY A 528 -15.19 -7.21 26.85
CA GLY A 528 -14.82 -8.12 25.76
C GLY A 528 -15.76 -8.00 24.57
N LEU A 529 -17.04 -7.95 24.85
CA LEU A 529 -18.09 -7.79 23.84
C LEU A 529 -17.99 -6.41 23.16
N ALA A 530 -17.79 -5.35 23.94
CA ALA A 530 -17.65 -3.98 23.46
C ALA A 530 -16.46 -3.81 22.52
N THR A 531 -15.28 -4.37 22.86
CA THR A 531 -14.08 -4.27 22.04
C THR A 531 -14.22 -5.01 20.72
N ALA A 532 -14.73 -6.25 20.72
CA ALA A 532 -14.94 -7.02 19.49
C ALA A 532 -15.96 -6.32 18.55
N SER A 533 -17.05 -5.79 19.10
CA SER A 533 -18.04 -5.06 18.32
C SER A 533 -17.50 -3.75 17.76
N ALA A 534 -16.68 -3.01 18.52
CA ALA A 534 -16.07 -1.78 18.09
C ALA A 534 -15.05 -2.02 16.94
N LEU A 535 -14.22 -3.05 17.04
CA LEU A 535 -13.27 -3.43 16.00
C LEU A 535 -13.96 -3.84 14.70
N LEU A 536 -14.99 -4.69 14.76
CA LEU A 536 -15.77 -5.06 13.57
C LEU A 536 -16.53 -3.87 12.98
N ARG A 537 -17.10 -3.00 13.79
CA ARG A 537 -17.77 -1.79 13.31
C ARG A 537 -16.76 -0.89 12.58
N THR A 538 -15.58 -0.65 13.17
CA THR A 538 -14.50 0.12 12.55
C THR A 538 -14.04 -0.52 11.25
N PHE A 539 -13.94 -1.85 11.19
CA PHE A 539 -13.65 -2.58 9.97
C PHE A 539 -14.69 -2.31 8.86
N PHE A 540 -15.99 -2.39 9.17
CA PHE A 540 -17.04 -2.10 8.17
C PHE A 540 -17.07 -0.62 7.75
N ILE A 541 -16.71 0.30 8.63
CA ILE A 541 -16.57 1.72 8.27
C ILE A 541 -15.36 1.92 7.37
N ALA A 542 -14.20 1.39 7.73
CA ALA A 542 -12.96 1.58 6.98
C ALA A 542 -13.01 0.97 5.57
N ASN A 543 -13.71 -0.15 5.41
CA ASN A 543 -13.73 -0.93 4.15
C ASN A 543 -15.00 -0.75 3.31
N ASN A 544 -15.90 0.14 3.71
CA ASN A 544 -17.06 0.50 2.90
C ASN A 544 -17.25 2.03 2.90
N PRO A 545 -16.88 2.73 1.80
CA PRO A 545 -17.07 4.17 1.70
C PRO A 545 -18.51 4.67 1.90
N ASN A 546 -19.52 3.81 1.71
CA ASN A 546 -20.91 4.18 2.02
C ASN A 546 -21.15 4.33 3.54
N ASN A 547 -20.28 3.76 4.36
CA ASN A 547 -20.33 3.88 5.82
C ASN A 547 -19.57 5.11 6.36
N TRP A 548 -18.96 5.92 5.51
CA TRP A 548 -18.28 7.13 5.96
C TRP A 548 -19.27 8.21 6.33
N GLN A 549 -18.95 9.02 7.34
CA GLN A 549 -19.80 10.13 7.78
C GLN A 549 -19.66 11.33 6.83
N ASP A 550 -20.63 11.53 5.97
CA ASP A 550 -20.69 12.63 5.01
C ASP A 550 -21.70 13.70 5.44
N TYR A 551 -21.19 14.89 5.76
CA TYR A 551 -21.96 16.06 6.20
C TYR A 551 -22.34 17.01 5.06
N SER A 552 -22.01 16.69 3.81
CA SER A 552 -22.24 17.60 2.65
C SER A 552 -23.68 17.68 2.17
N GLY A 553 -24.57 16.81 2.64
CA GLY A 553 -25.99 16.85 2.28
C GLY A 553 -26.82 17.85 3.08
N ASP A 554 -27.96 18.28 2.55
CA ASP A 554 -28.89 19.22 3.21
C ASP A 554 -29.45 18.67 4.55
N ASN A 555 -29.62 17.37 4.64
CA ASN A 555 -30.03 16.64 5.86
C ASN A 555 -29.12 15.43 6.02
N PRO A 556 -27.90 15.63 6.45
CA PRO A 556 -26.94 14.54 6.48
C PRO A 556 -27.34 13.50 7.54
N THR A 557 -27.31 12.24 7.15
CA THR A 557 -27.53 11.11 8.01
C THR A 557 -26.40 10.11 7.84
N TRP A 558 -26.05 9.44 8.92
CA TRP A 558 -25.04 8.39 8.88
C TRP A 558 -25.73 7.05 8.71
N ASN A 559 -25.58 6.46 7.53
CA ASN A 559 -26.13 5.17 7.17
C ASN A 559 -25.04 4.10 7.29
N LEU A 560 -25.30 3.05 8.09
CA LEU A 560 -24.35 1.97 8.28
C LEU A 560 -24.83 0.70 7.56
N GLU A 561 -24.14 0.34 6.50
CA GLU A 561 -24.32 -0.89 5.75
C GLU A 561 -23.55 -2.02 6.43
N ILE A 562 -24.28 -2.89 7.13
CA ILE A 562 -23.75 -4.04 7.87
C ILE A 562 -24.50 -5.30 7.44
N PRO A 563 -23.82 -6.45 7.24
CA PRO A 563 -24.47 -7.71 6.91
C PRO A 563 -25.53 -8.12 7.95
N ASN A 564 -26.69 -8.56 7.45
CA ASN A 564 -27.75 -9.09 8.28
C ASN A 564 -27.64 -10.63 8.37
N ILE A 565 -26.70 -11.11 9.18
CA ILE A 565 -26.39 -12.54 9.35
C ILE A 565 -26.39 -12.94 10.82
N ASP A 566 -26.74 -14.20 11.08
CA ASP A 566 -26.71 -14.74 12.43
C ASP A 566 -25.28 -15.18 12.80
N ILE A 567 -24.85 -14.76 13.97
CA ILE A 567 -23.53 -15.04 14.54
C ILE A 567 -23.65 -15.67 15.92
N LYS A 568 -22.60 -16.38 16.30
CA LYS A 568 -22.40 -16.90 17.63
C LYS A 568 -21.09 -16.39 18.21
N PHE A 569 -21.14 -15.79 19.40
CA PHE A 569 -19.95 -15.37 20.15
C PHE A 569 -20.05 -15.94 21.57
N GLY A 570 -19.17 -16.85 21.92
CA GLY A 570 -19.34 -17.67 23.13
C GLY A 570 -20.60 -18.54 23.04
N ASP A 571 -21.47 -18.45 24.03
CA ASP A 571 -22.79 -19.11 24.05
C ASP A 571 -23.92 -18.19 23.55
N GLU A 572 -23.62 -16.90 23.36
CA GLU A 572 -24.57 -15.91 22.89
C GLU A 572 -24.80 -16.03 21.38
N LYS A 573 -26.08 -16.13 20.98
CA LYS A 573 -26.51 -16.09 19.60
C LYS A 573 -27.22 -14.79 19.32
N THR A 574 -26.80 -14.08 18.31
CA THR A 574 -27.38 -12.80 17.93
C THR A 574 -27.20 -12.57 16.44
N ASN A 575 -27.73 -11.48 15.97
CA ASN A 575 -27.52 -11.03 14.61
C ASN A 575 -26.33 -10.03 14.56
N LEU A 576 -25.44 -10.14 13.56
CA LEU A 576 -24.25 -9.28 13.43
C LEU A 576 -24.62 -7.80 13.39
N LYS A 577 -25.67 -7.44 12.64
CA LYS A 577 -26.14 -6.06 12.57
C LYS A 577 -26.57 -5.53 13.93
N THR A 578 -27.35 -6.31 14.69
CA THR A 578 -27.79 -6.00 16.06
C THR A 578 -26.56 -5.86 16.98
N PHE A 579 -25.63 -6.80 16.90
CA PHE A 579 -24.40 -6.79 17.70
C PHE A 579 -23.56 -5.52 17.49
N LEU A 580 -23.41 -5.06 16.25
CA LEU A 580 -22.58 -3.90 15.92
C LEU A 580 -23.29 -2.56 16.15
N LEU A 581 -24.62 -2.49 16.00
CA LEU A 581 -25.37 -1.25 16.13
C LEU A 581 -25.90 -0.97 17.54
N SER A 582 -26.06 -1.99 18.39
CA SER A 582 -26.57 -1.83 19.75
C SER A 582 -25.79 -0.77 20.56
N PRO A 583 -24.43 -0.73 20.56
CA PRO A 583 -23.67 0.27 21.30
C PRO A 583 -23.86 1.73 20.84
N ILE A 584 -24.36 1.94 19.61
CA ILE A 584 -24.59 3.28 19.03
C ILE A 584 -26.08 3.61 18.88
N GLY A 585 -26.95 2.96 19.64
CA GLY A 585 -28.39 3.24 19.65
C GLY A 585 -29.28 2.31 18.83
N GLY A 586 -28.72 1.26 18.23
CA GLY A 586 -29.45 0.19 17.52
C GLY A 586 -30.00 0.57 16.14
N ASN A 587 -29.71 1.77 15.64
CA ASN A 587 -30.19 2.24 14.34
C ASN A 587 -29.10 2.20 13.28
N ASP A 588 -29.42 1.77 12.07
CA ASP A 588 -28.54 1.80 10.90
C ASP A 588 -28.54 3.17 10.18
N THR A 589 -29.46 4.06 10.57
CA THR A 589 -29.52 5.44 10.09
C THR A 589 -29.54 6.37 11.28
N LEU A 590 -28.47 7.15 11.43
CA LEU A 590 -28.28 8.07 12.54
C LEU A 590 -28.28 9.52 12.03
N PRO A 591 -29.02 10.45 12.67
CA PRO A 591 -28.93 11.87 12.32
C PRO A 591 -27.55 12.39 12.71
N LEU A 592 -26.92 13.17 11.82
CA LEU A 592 -25.68 13.84 12.12
C LEU A 592 -25.94 15.20 12.74
N ASN A 593 -25.10 15.59 13.70
CA ASN A 593 -25.18 16.92 14.31
C ASN A 593 -24.92 17.99 13.24
N ALA A 594 -25.58 19.13 13.36
CA ALA A 594 -25.36 20.25 12.46
C ALA A 594 -23.91 20.77 12.55
N ILE A 595 -23.37 21.26 11.42
CA ILE A 595 -22.11 21.99 11.39
C ILE A 595 -22.27 23.27 12.21
N GLN A 596 -21.38 23.52 13.16
CA GLN A 596 -21.36 24.70 14.02
C GLN A 596 -19.95 25.26 14.09
N HIS A 597 -19.85 26.58 13.95
CA HIS A 597 -18.58 27.26 14.05
C HIS A 597 -18.32 27.71 15.49
N PRO A 598 -17.07 27.68 15.97
CA PRO A 598 -16.72 28.29 17.26
C PRO A 598 -17.12 29.76 17.33
N SER A 599 -17.52 30.19 18.52
CA SER A 599 -17.99 31.58 18.72
C SER A 599 -16.84 32.60 18.71
N LYS A 600 -15.61 32.17 19.02
CA LYS A 600 -14.39 32.97 18.90
C LYS A 600 -13.59 32.48 17.70
N PRO A 601 -13.01 33.37 16.90
CA PRO A 601 -12.10 32.98 15.83
C PRO A 601 -10.84 32.29 16.33
N GLY A 602 -10.27 31.44 15.48
CA GLY A 602 -8.84 31.11 15.53
C GLY A 602 -8.02 32.22 14.89
N ILE A 603 -6.71 32.11 14.91
CA ILE A 603 -5.79 33.02 14.22
C ILE A 603 -5.17 32.28 13.03
N GLY A 604 -5.33 32.84 11.82
CA GLY A 604 -4.70 32.31 10.61
C GLY A 604 -5.47 31.16 9.95
N GLU A 605 -4.81 30.05 9.70
CA GLU A 605 -5.34 28.95 8.91
C GLU A 605 -4.94 27.57 9.45
N VAL A 606 -5.66 26.53 9.04
CA VAL A 606 -5.33 25.14 9.34
C VAL A 606 -5.29 24.36 8.04
N TRP A 607 -4.25 23.59 7.84
CA TRP A 607 -4.10 22.66 6.74
C TRP A 607 -4.39 21.23 7.23
N ILE A 608 -5.15 20.49 6.41
CA ILE A 608 -5.47 19.08 6.69
C ILE A 608 -5.19 18.25 5.44
N ASP A 609 -4.46 17.15 5.58
CA ASP A 609 -4.35 16.13 4.56
C ASP A 609 -5.69 15.43 4.39
N THR A 610 -6.31 15.53 3.21
CA THR A 610 -7.55 14.86 2.84
C THR A 610 -7.24 13.71 1.88
N GLN A 611 -6.84 12.58 2.46
CA GLN A 611 -6.23 11.46 1.74
C GLN A 611 -7.12 10.77 0.71
N PHE A 612 -8.45 10.80 0.91
CA PHE A 612 -9.36 9.99 0.11
C PHE A 612 -10.06 10.77 -1.00
N GLU A 613 -9.81 12.06 -1.13
CA GLU A 613 -10.38 12.87 -2.21
C GLU A 613 -9.90 12.39 -3.58
N LYS A 614 -10.85 12.16 -4.49
CA LYS A 614 -10.56 11.78 -5.88
C LYS A 614 -10.88 12.95 -6.80
N THR A 615 -9.93 13.29 -7.65
CA THR A 615 -9.99 14.41 -8.57
C THR A 615 -10.07 13.96 -10.03
N ALA A 616 -10.58 14.81 -10.95
CA ALA A 616 -10.89 14.44 -12.33
C ALA A 616 -9.65 14.04 -13.16
N ASN A 617 -8.51 14.68 -12.88
CA ASN A 617 -7.27 14.50 -13.67
C ASN A 617 -6.20 13.68 -12.95
N LYS A 618 -6.56 13.06 -11.81
CA LYS A 618 -5.63 12.23 -11.03
C LYS A 618 -6.08 10.78 -10.97
N SER A 619 -5.16 9.87 -11.11
CA SER A 619 -5.42 8.44 -10.85
C SER A 619 -5.30 8.08 -9.37
N LYS A 620 -4.56 8.86 -8.58
CA LYS A 620 -4.33 8.66 -7.14
C LYS A 620 -5.18 9.63 -6.32
N PRO A 621 -5.70 9.22 -5.15
CA PRO A 621 -6.44 10.11 -4.28
C PRO A 621 -5.51 11.01 -3.46
N GLY A 622 -6.03 12.09 -2.94
CA GLY A 622 -5.38 12.95 -1.94
C GLY A 622 -5.26 14.40 -2.36
N SER A 623 -5.40 15.28 -1.36
CA SER A 623 -5.17 16.71 -1.46
C SER A 623 -4.82 17.29 -0.09
N ALA A 624 -4.30 18.51 -0.03
CA ALA A 624 -4.21 19.32 1.17
C ALA A 624 -5.32 20.36 1.19
N THR A 625 -6.09 20.41 2.28
CA THR A 625 -7.23 21.31 2.46
C THR A 625 -6.85 22.44 3.42
N GLN A 626 -6.93 23.71 2.96
CA GLN A 626 -6.73 24.90 3.76
C GLN A 626 -8.08 25.42 4.30
N ILE A 627 -8.13 25.59 5.62
CA ILE A 627 -9.27 26.17 6.34
C ILE A 627 -8.84 27.53 6.89
N ASN A 628 -9.54 28.58 6.56
CA ASN A 628 -9.43 29.87 7.25
C ASN A 628 -10.18 29.79 8.58
N VAL A 629 -9.46 29.86 9.71
CA VAL A 629 -10.06 29.71 11.04
C VAL A 629 -10.58 31.01 11.66
N GLU A 630 -10.39 32.13 10.97
CA GLU A 630 -11.09 33.38 11.31
C GLU A 630 -12.53 33.38 10.77
N LYS A 631 -12.76 32.70 9.64
CA LYS A 631 -14.05 32.57 8.96
C LYS A 631 -14.71 31.22 9.07
N TRP A 632 -13.96 30.21 9.53
CA TRP A 632 -14.36 28.81 9.66
C TRP A 632 -14.84 28.19 8.35
N GLN A 633 -14.08 28.39 7.29
CA GLN A 633 -14.40 27.87 5.96
C GLN A 633 -13.17 27.42 5.19
N VAL A 634 -13.36 26.44 4.33
CA VAL A 634 -12.33 26.03 3.38
C VAL A 634 -12.09 27.14 2.36
N GLU A 635 -10.83 27.53 2.18
CA GLU A 635 -10.43 28.56 1.20
C GLU A 635 -9.64 27.97 0.03
N ARG A 636 -9.02 26.78 0.21
CA ARG A 636 -8.16 26.20 -0.81
C ARG A 636 -8.04 24.69 -0.67
N LYS A 637 -7.86 24.03 -1.82
CA LYS A 637 -7.43 22.66 -1.92
C LYS A 637 -6.24 22.56 -2.88
N VAL A 638 -5.22 21.82 -2.50
CA VAL A 638 -3.99 21.61 -3.27
C VAL A 638 -3.87 20.14 -3.62
N ALA A 639 -4.19 19.80 -4.87
CA ALA A 639 -4.25 18.42 -5.33
C ALA A 639 -2.99 17.97 -6.12
N LEU A 640 -2.21 18.89 -6.66
CA LEU A 640 -0.95 18.67 -7.38
C LEU A 640 -1.04 17.56 -8.47
N PRO A 641 -1.90 17.71 -9.48
CA PRO A 641 -2.09 16.69 -10.52
C PRO A 641 -0.84 16.43 -11.35
N GLN A 642 0.06 17.41 -11.48
CA GLN A 642 1.31 17.28 -12.22
C GLN A 642 2.29 16.24 -11.64
N ILE A 643 2.14 15.89 -10.38
CA ILE A 643 2.89 14.80 -9.72
C ILE A 643 1.99 13.64 -9.29
N ASN A 644 0.69 13.73 -9.59
CA ASN A 644 -0.31 12.75 -9.18
C ASN A 644 -0.27 12.46 -7.66
N LEU A 645 -0.22 13.54 -6.84
CA LEU A 645 -0.13 13.50 -5.38
C LEU A 645 -0.95 12.34 -4.79
N ASN A 646 -0.34 11.52 -3.92
CA ASN A 646 -0.91 10.25 -3.51
C ASN A 646 -0.93 10.06 -1.99
N ASN A 647 -2.12 10.07 -1.41
CA ASN A 647 -2.32 9.81 0.02
C ASN A 647 -1.38 10.63 0.92
N PRO A 648 -1.46 11.97 0.91
CA PRO A 648 -0.65 12.81 1.76
C PRO A 648 -0.90 12.48 3.23
N HIS A 649 0.16 12.47 4.06
CA HIS A 649 0.06 11.93 5.41
C HIS A 649 0.30 12.96 6.52
N ASN A 650 1.33 13.78 6.39
CA ASN A 650 1.70 14.75 7.41
C ASN A 650 2.34 15.98 6.77
N MET A 651 2.15 17.12 7.41
CA MET A 651 2.65 18.40 6.93
C MET A 651 3.41 19.14 8.01
N TRP A 652 4.40 19.92 7.57
CA TRP A 652 5.09 20.95 8.34
C TRP A 652 5.51 22.10 7.42
N SER A 653 6.14 23.14 7.96
CA SER A 653 6.59 24.27 7.14
C SER A 653 8.03 24.66 7.45
N ASP A 654 8.60 25.50 6.57
CA ASP A 654 9.81 26.26 6.86
C ASP A 654 9.57 27.29 8.00
N SER A 655 10.64 27.85 8.54
CA SER A 655 10.58 28.82 9.64
C SER A 655 9.84 30.10 9.30
N GLN A 656 9.71 30.45 8.01
CA GLN A 656 8.93 31.62 7.56
C GLN A 656 7.44 31.27 7.34
N GLN A 657 7.12 29.97 7.30
CA GLN A 657 5.78 29.45 7.01
C GLN A 657 5.25 29.84 5.63
N ASP A 658 6.15 29.99 4.67
CA ASP A 658 5.82 30.27 3.27
C ASP A 658 5.77 29.00 2.40
N ILE A 659 6.48 27.96 2.84
CA ILE A 659 6.60 26.67 2.15
C ILE A 659 6.02 25.57 3.04
N ILE A 660 5.10 24.78 2.50
CA ILE A 660 4.61 23.58 3.17
C ILE A 660 5.36 22.37 2.61
N TYR A 661 5.91 21.55 3.51
CA TYR A 661 6.45 20.24 3.26
C TYR A 661 5.40 19.19 3.60
N GLN A 662 5.15 18.25 2.69
CA GLN A 662 4.11 17.23 2.81
C GLN A 662 4.66 15.87 2.43
N THR A 663 4.43 14.87 3.27
CA THR A 663 4.80 13.47 2.98
C THR A 663 3.72 12.79 2.13
N GLU A 664 4.15 12.06 1.10
CA GLU A 664 3.30 11.22 0.26
C GLU A 664 3.55 9.76 0.59
N TRP A 665 2.73 9.22 1.45
CA TRP A 665 2.94 7.93 2.09
C TRP A 665 3.07 6.78 1.10
N PHE A 666 2.21 6.74 0.08
CA PHE A 666 2.15 5.64 -0.88
C PHE A 666 3.04 5.84 -2.11
N ASP A 667 3.66 7.01 -2.30
CA ASP A 667 4.57 7.27 -3.43
C ASP A 667 6.03 7.49 -2.99
N ASN A 668 6.31 7.32 -1.69
CA ASN A 668 7.67 7.38 -1.17
C ASN A 668 8.35 8.75 -1.36
N ARG A 669 7.58 9.83 -1.28
CA ARG A 669 8.01 11.19 -1.65
C ARG A 669 7.80 12.20 -0.53
N LEU A 670 8.60 13.26 -0.56
CA LEU A 670 8.37 14.51 0.13
C LEU A 670 8.14 15.61 -0.91
N THR A 671 7.06 16.36 -0.73
CA THR A 671 6.65 17.44 -1.63
C THR A 671 6.80 18.79 -0.94
N ALA A 672 7.23 19.81 -1.67
CA ALA A 672 7.21 21.21 -1.24
C ALA A 672 6.26 22.01 -2.14
N PHE A 673 5.34 22.75 -1.54
CA PHE A 673 4.50 23.69 -2.29
C PHE A 673 4.43 25.05 -1.58
N ASP A 674 4.25 26.09 -2.37
CA ASP A 674 4.09 27.45 -1.89
C ASP A 674 2.73 27.59 -1.19
N ARG A 675 2.72 28.01 0.06
CA ARG A 675 1.53 28.11 0.90
C ARG A 675 0.50 29.09 0.34
N HIS A 676 0.96 30.21 -0.20
CA HIS A 676 0.08 31.32 -0.63
C HIS A 676 -0.58 31.05 -1.98
N SER A 677 0.08 30.29 -2.85
CA SER A 677 -0.44 29.97 -4.19
C SER A 677 -0.81 28.49 -4.35
N GLY A 678 -0.37 27.60 -3.47
CA GLY A 678 -0.48 26.14 -3.60
C GLY A 678 0.33 25.55 -4.75
N LYS A 679 1.24 26.33 -5.32
CA LYS A 679 2.02 25.92 -6.47
C LYS A 679 3.13 24.97 -6.02
N LEU A 680 3.26 23.85 -6.74
CA LEU A 680 4.38 22.92 -6.56
C LEU A 680 5.72 23.66 -6.74
N LEU A 681 6.61 23.52 -5.79
CA LEU A 681 7.98 24.03 -5.84
C LEU A 681 8.95 22.92 -6.22
N ASP A 682 8.88 21.79 -5.51
CA ASP A 682 9.70 20.59 -5.77
C ASP A 682 9.07 19.35 -5.15
N ASP A 683 9.47 18.18 -5.62
CA ASP A 683 9.17 16.89 -5.02
C ASP A 683 10.37 15.96 -5.16
N ILE A 684 10.65 15.18 -4.12
CA ILE A 684 11.79 14.27 -4.06
C ILE A 684 11.38 12.91 -3.53
N LYS A 685 11.91 11.84 -4.10
CA LYS A 685 11.82 10.51 -3.49
C LYS A 685 12.76 10.46 -2.30
N VAL A 686 12.21 10.24 -1.09
CA VAL A 686 12.97 10.27 0.17
C VAL A 686 13.25 8.90 0.77
N GLY A 687 12.44 7.91 0.48
CA GLY A 687 12.51 6.55 1.04
C GLY A 687 11.13 5.95 1.21
N GLU A 688 11.03 4.69 1.62
CA GLU A 688 9.77 3.95 1.65
C GLU A 688 8.87 4.36 2.82
N ALA A 689 7.58 4.56 2.53
CA ALA A 689 6.52 4.93 3.45
C ALA A 689 6.91 6.12 4.35
N PRO A 690 7.18 7.33 3.79
CA PRO A 690 7.49 8.51 4.59
C PRO A 690 6.27 8.92 5.40
N SER A 691 6.37 8.87 6.74
CA SER A 691 5.25 9.13 7.64
C SER A 691 5.18 10.59 8.06
N HIS A 692 5.93 10.99 9.07
CA HIS A 692 5.91 12.36 9.57
C HIS A 692 7.06 13.20 9.01
N VAL A 693 6.81 14.50 8.89
CA VAL A 693 7.80 15.52 8.57
C VAL A 693 7.81 16.59 9.65
N ILE A 694 9.00 17.07 10.02
CA ILE A 694 9.17 18.20 10.95
C ILE A 694 10.42 18.97 10.54
N THR A 695 10.47 20.28 10.82
CA THR A 695 11.69 21.08 10.67
C THR A 695 12.33 21.34 12.04
N ASN A 696 13.64 21.38 12.05
CA ASN A 696 14.35 21.79 13.27
C ASN A 696 14.16 23.30 13.48
N PRO A 697 13.68 23.73 14.66
CA PRO A 697 13.35 25.12 14.90
C PRO A 697 14.56 26.07 14.88
N ILE A 698 15.80 25.56 14.91
CA ILE A 698 17.02 26.38 14.97
C ILE A 698 17.68 26.57 13.60
N ASN A 699 17.70 25.54 12.76
CA ASN A 699 18.47 25.54 11.51
C ASN A 699 17.65 25.22 10.25
N ASP A 700 16.38 25.01 10.37
CA ASP A 700 15.41 24.73 9.30
C ASP A 700 15.69 23.43 8.51
N LEU A 701 16.53 22.52 9.05
CA LEU A 701 16.69 21.19 8.46
C LEU A 701 15.41 20.39 8.61
N ILE A 702 15.09 19.64 7.58
CA ILE A 702 13.86 18.85 7.47
C ILE A 702 14.17 17.42 7.86
N TYR A 703 13.35 16.83 8.71
CA TYR A 703 13.43 15.43 9.12
C TYR A 703 12.15 14.70 8.73
N VAL A 704 12.30 13.55 8.09
CA VAL A 704 11.19 12.70 7.62
C VAL A 704 11.40 11.28 8.12
N SER A 705 10.43 10.74 8.86
CA SER A 705 10.46 9.34 9.28
C SER A 705 10.10 8.42 8.09
N LEU A 706 10.87 7.34 7.93
CA LEU A 706 10.74 6.37 6.84
C LEU A 706 10.31 5.02 7.44
N SER A 707 9.01 4.81 7.58
CA SER A 707 8.48 3.60 8.23
C SER A 707 8.80 2.31 7.45
N GLY A 708 9.02 2.40 6.14
CA GLY A 708 9.40 1.27 5.29
C GLY A 708 10.91 1.01 5.20
N GLU A 709 11.77 1.98 5.53
CA GLU A 709 13.24 1.89 5.43
C GLU A 709 13.97 1.97 6.78
N HIS A 710 13.25 2.06 7.89
CA HIS A 710 13.78 2.00 9.26
C HIS A 710 14.78 3.13 9.60
N GLY A 711 14.58 4.31 9.04
CA GLY A 711 15.46 5.47 9.24
C GLY A 711 14.72 6.81 9.21
N ILE A 712 15.48 7.87 9.46
CA ILE A 712 15.02 9.26 9.36
C ILE A 712 15.81 9.95 8.24
N ALA A 713 15.11 10.45 7.22
CA ALA A 713 15.73 11.28 6.19
C ALA A 713 15.97 12.70 6.73
N GLU A 714 17.20 13.20 6.62
CA GLU A 714 17.57 14.57 6.90
C GLU A 714 17.77 15.31 5.57
N LEU A 715 17.01 16.38 5.35
CA LEU A 715 17.04 17.15 4.11
C LEU A 715 17.21 18.64 4.39
N LYS A 716 17.61 19.34 3.33
CA LYS A 716 17.58 20.80 3.25
C LYS A 716 16.78 21.22 2.03
N PHE A 717 16.03 22.30 2.17
CA PHE A 717 15.36 22.95 1.03
C PHE A 717 16.11 24.23 0.66
N ASN A 718 16.56 24.32 -0.59
CA ASN A 718 17.23 25.51 -1.12
C ASN A 718 16.17 26.44 -1.73
N LYS A 719 15.90 27.56 -1.03
CA LYS A 719 14.88 28.54 -1.43
C LYS A 719 15.23 29.33 -2.71
N ASP A 720 16.54 29.45 -3.04
CA ASP A 720 16.95 30.17 -4.25
C ASP A 720 16.70 29.35 -5.52
N THR A 721 16.80 28.04 -5.41
CA THR A 721 16.60 27.11 -6.54
C THR A 721 15.29 26.37 -6.49
N ASN A 722 14.54 26.48 -5.39
CA ASN A 722 13.36 25.68 -5.06
C ASN A 722 13.63 24.17 -5.21
N LYS A 723 14.70 23.67 -4.56
CA LYS A 723 15.08 22.26 -4.65
C LYS A 723 15.40 21.68 -3.29
N PHE A 724 14.95 20.45 -3.10
CA PHE A 724 15.39 19.60 -2.00
C PHE A 724 16.81 19.08 -2.24
N GLU A 725 17.53 18.90 -1.15
CA GLU A 725 18.79 18.19 -1.05
C GLU A 725 18.69 17.17 0.09
N LEU A 726 18.77 15.88 -0.24
CA LEU A 726 18.84 14.81 0.76
C LEU A 726 20.28 14.75 1.28
N LEU A 727 20.46 15.05 2.56
CA LEU A 727 21.78 15.11 3.19
C LEU A 727 22.25 13.74 3.65
N ARG A 728 21.36 12.98 4.29
CA ARG A 728 21.62 11.62 4.80
C ARG A 728 20.34 10.92 5.26
N ILE A 729 20.47 9.61 5.50
CA ILE A 729 19.50 8.83 6.28
C ILE A 729 20.15 8.52 7.64
N ILE A 730 19.48 8.90 8.73
CA ILE A 730 19.87 8.54 10.10
C ILE A 730 19.26 7.18 10.41
N PRO A 731 20.05 6.11 10.58
CA PRO A 731 19.51 4.79 10.82
C PRO A 731 18.88 4.70 12.22
N MET A 732 17.65 4.19 12.30
CA MET A 732 16.99 3.87 13.57
C MET A 732 17.18 2.40 13.94
N GLN A 733 17.69 1.56 13.03
CA GLN A 733 18.02 0.17 13.24
C GLN A 733 19.53 -0.01 13.36
N GLU A 734 19.98 -0.67 14.41
CA GLU A 734 21.38 -1.12 14.52
C GLU A 734 21.60 -2.44 13.77
N SER A 735 22.83 -2.66 13.30
CA SER A 735 23.16 -3.88 12.56
C SER A 735 22.87 -5.13 13.38
N GLY A 736 22.01 -6.01 12.87
CA GLY A 736 21.61 -7.26 13.50
C GLY A 736 20.43 -7.16 14.47
N GLN A 737 19.80 -5.98 14.60
CA GLN A 737 18.55 -5.79 15.34
C GLN A 737 17.33 -5.96 14.42
N ASN A 738 16.16 -6.10 15.04
CA ASN A 738 14.88 -6.12 14.34
C ASN A 738 14.62 -4.78 13.62
N PRO A 739 13.90 -4.79 12.49
CA PRO A 739 13.40 -3.57 11.85
C PRO A 739 12.61 -2.70 12.81
N THR A 740 12.77 -1.38 12.73
CA THR A 740 12.19 -0.44 13.71
C THR A 740 10.88 0.19 13.24
N SER A 741 10.77 0.59 11.98
CA SER A 741 9.60 1.34 11.46
C SER A 741 9.32 2.63 12.25
N PRO A 742 10.18 3.66 12.18
CA PRO A 742 9.94 4.93 12.85
C PRO A 742 8.73 5.64 12.24
N HIS A 743 7.81 6.15 13.08
CA HIS A 743 6.58 6.79 12.60
C HIS A 743 6.48 8.26 12.99
N GLY A 744 6.16 8.59 14.25
CA GLY A 744 6.08 9.96 14.74
C GLY A 744 7.45 10.60 14.94
N LEU A 745 7.50 11.94 14.91
CA LEU A 745 8.69 12.75 15.21
C LEU A 745 8.32 13.93 16.07
N TRP A 746 9.20 14.27 17.02
CA TRP A 746 9.19 15.60 17.65
C TRP A 746 10.60 16.06 18.01
N ILE A 747 10.86 17.36 17.89
CA ILE A 747 12.17 17.96 18.19
C ILE A 747 12.02 18.91 19.37
N THR A 748 12.99 18.89 20.30
CA THR A 748 13.00 19.82 21.41
C THR A 748 13.05 21.28 20.93
N PRO A 749 12.46 22.23 21.67
CA PRO A 749 12.44 23.64 21.25
C PRO A 749 13.81 24.25 20.98
N ASP A 750 14.86 23.73 21.64
CA ASP A 750 16.26 24.13 21.41
C ASP A 750 16.95 23.43 20.21
N GLY A 751 16.20 22.58 19.50
CA GLY A 751 16.67 21.87 18.29
C GLY A 751 17.70 20.78 18.54
N ARG A 752 17.98 20.39 19.79
CA ARG A 752 19.10 19.52 20.14
C ARG A 752 18.74 18.03 20.19
N LYS A 753 17.51 17.70 20.53
CA LYS A 753 17.07 16.29 20.64
C LYS A 753 15.83 16.05 19.82
N MET A 754 15.74 14.86 19.28
CA MET A 754 14.56 14.34 18.60
C MET A 754 14.10 13.06 19.27
N ILE A 755 12.78 12.90 19.44
CA ILE A 755 12.16 11.66 19.90
C ILE A 755 11.37 11.03 18.77
N THR A 756 11.48 9.70 18.64
CA THR A 756 10.87 8.94 17.54
C THR A 756 10.38 7.61 18.06
N PRO A 757 9.06 7.35 18.08
CA PRO A 757 8.51 6.03 18.33
C PRO A 757 8.75 5.08 17.14
N ASN A 758 8.97 3.79 17.44
CA ASN A 758 9.27 2.73 16.48
C ASN A 758 8.20 1.62 16.56
N ASP A 759 7.34 1.56 15.57
CA ASP A 759 6.13 0.72 15.56
C ASP A 759 6.40 -0.78 15.65
N PHE A 760 7.54 -1.25 15.14
CA PHE A 760 7.85 -2.68 15.06
C PHE A 760 8.60 -3.23 16.28
N THR A 761 9.33 -2.36 16.98
CA THR A 761 10.21 -2.78 18.09
C THR A 761 9.65 -2.44 19.47
N ASP A 762 8.45 -1.83 19.54
CA ASP A 762 7.80 -1.43 20.78
C ASP A 762 8.71 -0.57 21.66
N ASP A 763 9.47 0.33 21.03
CA ASP A 763 10.38 1.24 21.70
C ASP A 763 10.31 2.67 21.13
N THR A 764 10.92 3.59 21.86
CA THR A 764 11.07 4.97 21.42
C THR A 764 12.55 5.37 21.48
N ALA A 765 13.05 5.92 20.38
CA ALA A 765 14.44 6.39 20.27
C ALA A 765 14.55 7.89 20.59
N ILE A 766 15.58 8.29 21.33
CA ILE A 766 15.98 9.69 21.54
C ILE A 766 17.33 9.90 20.84
N THR A 767 17.33 10.77 19.82
CA THR A 767 18.52 11.15 19.04
C THR A 767 19.03 12.50 19.55
N ASP A 768 20.32 12.60 19.88
CA ASP A 768 20.96 13.84 20.36
C ASP A 768 21.87 14.44 19.27
N PHE A 769 21.54 15.64 18.83
CA PHE A 769 22.29 16.40 17.83
C PHE A 769 23.35 17.33 18.44
N SER A 770 23.47 17.39 19.79
CA SER A 770 24.33 18.36 20.47
C SER A 770 25.82 18.06 20.39
N THR A 771 26.21 16.82 20.21
CA THR A 771 27.62 16.36 20.21
C THR A 771 28.25 16.36 18.82
N ASN A 772 27.47 16.09 17.80
CA ASN A 772 27.90 16.19 16.40
C ASN A 772 26.65 16.30 15.49
N ILE A 773 26.35 17.53 15.07
CA ILE A 773 25.19 17.83 14.22
C ILE A 773 25.20 16.99 12.92
N ARG A 774 26.34 16.46 12.50
CA ARG A 774 26.47 15.67 11.27
C ARG A 774 26.17 14.17 11.45
N GLU A 775 26.20 13.65 12.66
CA GLU A 775 26.13 12.21 12.87
C GLU A 775 24.93 11.75 13.70
N GLY A 776 24.21 12.62 14.41
CA GLY A 776 23.05 12.32 15.24
C GLY A 776 23.11 10.90 15.83
N GLU A 777 23.48 10.76 17.08
CA GLU A 777 23.55 9.46 17.73
C GLU A 777 22.24 9.18 18.46
N ILE A 778 21.74 7.94 18.38
CA ILE A 778 20.66 7.49 19.26
C ILE A 778 21.21 7.49 20.68
N GLN A 779 20.70 8.40 21.51
CA GLN A 779 21.14 8.53 22.88
C GLN A 779 20.56 7.41 23.76
N ASN A 780 19.28 7.14 23.61
CA ASN A 780 18.53 6.16 24.39
C ASN A 780 17.49 5.45 23.53
N ARG A 781 17.26 4.16 23.83
CA ARG A 781 16.08 3.41 23.43
C ARG A 781 15.30 3.06 24.70
N THR A 782 14.03 3.38 24.70
CA THR A 782 13.13 3.22 25.82
C THR A 782 12.04 2.24 25.44
N GLU A 783 11.93 1.09 26.12
CA GLU A 783 10.78 0.20 25.97
C GLU A 783 9.50 0.97 26.32
N THR A 784 8.50 0.87 25.46
CA THR A 784 7.19 1.50 25.58
C THR A 784 6.08 0.44 25.48
N GLY A 785 4.85 0.86 25.48
CA GLY A 785 3.73 -0.03 25.11
C GLY A 785 3.83 -0.49 23.65
N HIS A 786 2.96 -1.44 23.25
CA HIS A 786 2.97 -2.04 21.92
C HIS A 786 2.56 -1.05 20.83
N MET A 787 3.36 -1.01 19.76
CA MET A 787 3.18 -0.17 18.60
C MET A 787 3.09 1.32 18.98
N PRO A 788 4.18 1.92 19.52
CA PRO A 788 4.24 3.34 19.76
C PRO A 788 4.24 4.10 18.42
N ILE A 789 3.34 5.09 18.25
CA ILE A 789 3.07 5.64 16.92
C ILE A 789 3.30 7.14 16.80
N ALA A 790 2.92 7.94 17.80
CA ALA A 790 3.07 9.39 17.74
C ALA A 790 3.53 9.96 19.07
N THR A 791 3.97 11.22 19.05
CA THR A 791 4.54 11.86 20.22
C THR A 791 4.18 13.34 20.29
N GLY A 792 4.13 13.87 21.52
CA GLY A 792 4.04 15.29 21.83
C GLY A 792 5.12 15.67 22.86
N MET A 793 5.46 16.96 22.95
CA MET A 793 6.57 17.46 23.77
C MET A 793 6.13 18.61 24.66
N MET A 794 6.52 18.56 25.92
CA MET A 794 6.33 19.68 26.84
C MET A 794 7.13 20.92 26.39
N PRO A 795 6.66 22.14 26.65
CA PRO A 795 7.33 23.40 26.22
C PRO A 795 8.78 23.50 26.65
N ASN A 796 9.15 22.88 27.75
CA ASN A 796 10.53 22.91 28.30
C ASN A 796 11.45 21.86 27.62
N GLY A 797 10.95 21.03 26.73
CA GLY A 797 11.70 19.95 26.04
C GLY A 797 12.19 18.82 26.93
N LYS A 798 11.69 18.71 28.20
CA LYS A 798 12.17 17.71 29.16
C LYS A 798 11.30 16.47 29.26
N THR A 799 10.04 16.57 28.87
CA THR A 799 9.07 15.48 28.94
C THR A 799 8.37 15.32 27.60
N ALA A 800 8.24 14.10 27.16
CA ALA A 800 7.46 13.73 25.98
C ALA A 800 6.35 12.75 26.35
N TYR A 801 5.27 12.78 25.56
CA TYR A 801 4.14 11.86 25.64
C TYR A 801 4.13 11.01 24.38
N VAL A 802 4.10 9.71 24.51
CA VAL A 802 4.12 8.74 23.39
C VAL A 802 2.86 7.90 23.41
N SER A 803 2.10 7.93 22.34
CA SER A 803 0.91 7.07 22.19
C SER A 803 1.30 5.67 21.73
N ASN A 804 0.83 4.65 22.46
CA ASN A 804 1.02 3.24 22.16
C ASN A 804 -0.29 2.68 21.59
N PHE A 805 -0.35 2.56 20.27
CA PHE A 805 -1.57 2.26 19.55
C PHE A 805 -2.23 0.97 20.00
N LEU A 806 -1.51 -0.15 20.00
CA LEU A 806 -2.06 -1.45 20.38
C LEU A 806 -2.27 -1.59 21.87
N SER A 807 -1.41 -1.01 22.71
CA SER A 807 -1.58 -1.05 24.17
C SER A 807 -2.71 -0.15 24.67
N SER A 808 -3.17 0.80 23.86
CA SER A 808 -4.16 1.82 24.28
C SER A 808 -3.68 2.64 25.49
N THR A 809 -2.40 2.99 25.52
CA THR A 809 -1.77 3.75 26.60
C THR A 809 -1.01 4.96 26.04
N ILE A 810 -0.69 5.89 26.95
CA ILE A 810 0.26 6.97 26.70
C ILE A 810 1.42 6.81 27.70
N ASP A 811 2.64 6.73 27.20
CA ASP A 811 3.84 6.74 28.04
C ASP A 811 4.39 8.17 28.18
N VAL A 812 4.67 8.55 29.41
CA VAL A 812 5.30 9.84 29.78
C VAL A 812 6.79 9.60 29.95
N ILE A 813 7.60 10.19 29.06
CA ILE A 813 9.04 9.92 28.96
C ILE A 813 9.88 11.11 29.40
N ASP A 814 10.87 10.88 30.27
CA ASP A 814 11.92 11.85 30.59
C ASP A 814 12.94 11.91 29.46
N MET A 815 13.04 13.06 28.77
CA MET A 815 13.94 13.30 27.66
C MET A 815 15.43 13.37 28.02
N ASN A 816 15.77 13.48 29.31
CA ASN A 816 17.17 13.56 29.74
C ASN A 816 17.80 12.17 29.88
N ASN A 817 17.08 11.23 30.46
CA ASN A 817 17.58 9.89 30.73
C ASN A 817 16.88 8.76 29.94
N GLY A 818 15.83 9.08 29.17
CA GLY A 818 15.12 8.12 28.33
C GLY A 818 14.39 7.06 29.18
N THR A 819 13.67 7.46 30.23
CA THR A 819 12.90 6.53 31.06
C THR A 819 11.42 6.85 31.03
N VAL A 820 10.58 5.82 31.05
CA VAL A 820 9.14 5.97 31.25
C VAL A 820 8.89 6.35 32.71
N MET A 821 8.35 7.55 32.93
CA MET A 821 7.99 8.06 34.26
C MET A 821 6.61 7.56 34.70
N LYS A 822 5.68 7.46 33.75
CA LYS A 822 4.30 7.03 33.99
C LYS A 822 3.69 6.49 32.69
N THR A 823 2.84 5.49 32.83
CA THR A 823 1.97 5.01 31.75
C THR A 823 0.53 5.38 32.10
N ILE A 824 -0.18 6.05 31.19
CA ILE A 824 -1.57 6.48 31.32
C ILE A 824 -2.42 5.50 30.51
N ASP A 825 -3.35 4.82 31.19
CA ASP A 825 -4.26 3.88 30.54
C ASP A 825 -5.48 4.62 29.95
N LEU A 826 -5.72 4.41 28.65
CA LEU A 826 -6.85 4.95 27.90
C LEU A 826 -8.01 3.94 27.78
N ALA A 827 -7.79 2.73 28.25
CA ALA A 827 -8.68 1.59 28.01
C ALA A 827 -9.75 1.39 29.11
N ASP A 828 -10.22 2.44 29.77
CA ASP A 828 -11.19 2.36 30.90
C ASP A 828 -12.44 1.53 30.58
N LYS A 829 -12.79 1.29 29.29
CA LYS A 829 -13.91 0.46 28.83
C LYS A 829 -13.64 -0.29 27.53
N GLY A 830 -12.43 -0.70 27.27
CA GLY A 830 -12.00 -1.33 26.02
C GLY A 830 -10.87 -0.56 25.33
N ASN A 831 -10.32 -1.13 24.27
CA ASN A 831 -9.17 -0.52 23.60
C ASN A 831 -9.52 0.78 22.87
N ALA A 832 -8.70 1.81 23.07
CA ALA A 832 -8.86 3.12 22.48
C ALA A 832 -8.20 3.24 21.09
N LEU A 833 -7.06 2.60 20.88
CA LEU A 833 -6.15 2.76 19.73
C LEU A 833 -5.77 4.22 19.48
N PRO A 834 -4.99 4.85 20.39
CA PRO A 834 -4.60 6.26 20.28
C PRO A 834 -3.64 6.49 19.11
N ILE A 835 -3.78 7.63 18.43
CA ILE A 835 -2.90 8.07 17.36
C ILE A 835 -2.12 9.31 17.81
N GLN A 836 -2.46 10.50 17.33
CA GLN A 836 -1.73 11.70 17.67
C GLN A 836 -2.02 12.18 19.09
N THR A 837 -0.97 12.70 19.75
CA THR A 837 -1.01 13.06 21.18
C THR A 837 -0.16 14.31 21.48
N PRO A 838 -0.39 15.46 20.78
CA PRO A 838 0.36 16.68 21.03
C PRO A 838 0.05 17.27 22.41
N VAL A 839 1.02 17.98 22.99
CA VAL A 839 0.88 18.80 24.18
C VAL A 839 0.45 20.21 23.78
N SER A 840 -0.43 20.86 24.56
CA SER A 840 -0.79 22.25 24.33
C SER A 840 0.46 23.14 24.43
N PRO A 841 0.58 24.20 23.62
CA PRO A 841 1.79 25.04 23.63
C PRO A 841 2.14 25.68 24.96
N ASP A 842 1.14 25.88 25.84
CA ASP A 842 1.32 26.33 27.23
C ASP A 842 1.69 25.20 28.20
N GLY A 843 1.68 23.96 27.76
CA GLY A 843 2.06 22.78 28.51
C GLY A 843 1.05 22.31 29.55
N GLN A 844 -0.19 22.76 29.50
CA GLN A 844 -1.20 22.46 30.53
C GLN A 844 -1.87 21.10 30.34
N TYR A 845 -2.08 20.68 29.09
CA TYR A 845 -2.79 19.44 28.79
C TYR A 845 -2.31 18.78 27.49
N VAL A 846 -2.60 17.50 27.39
CA VAL A 846 -2.44 16.72 26.17
C VAL A 846 -3.81 16.42 25.57
N VAL A 847 -3.92 16.49 24.26
CA VAL A 847 -5.11 16.04 23.53
C VAL A 847 -4.74 14.82 22.70
N THR A 848 -5.42 13.70 22.93
CA THR A 848 -5.17 12.48 22.16
C THR A 848 -6.40 11.99 21.41
N ALA A 849 -6.20 11.65 20.14
CA ALA A 849 -7.23 11.09 19.27
C ALA A 849 -7.26 9.56 19.38
N ASN A 850 -8.41 8.99 19.76
CA ASN A 850 -8.63 7.56 19.94
C ASN A 850 -9.47 7.01 18.80
N THR A 851 -8.83 6.31 17.85
CA THR A 851 -9.47 5.95 16.58
C THR A 851 -10.54 4.87 16.71
N LEU A 852 -10.36 3.88 17.62
CA LEU A 852 -11.31 2.79 17.78
C LEU A 852 -12.58 3.22 18.53
N THR A 853 -12.41 3.96 19.61
CA THR A 853 -13.54 4.42 20.43
C THR A 853 -14.21 5.66 19.85
N ALA A 854 -13.62 6.28 18.82
CA ALA A 854 -14.05 7.58 18.27
C ALA A 854 -14.23 8.61 19.40
N THR A 855 -13.16 8.79 20.19
CA THR A 855 -13.12 9.73 21.32
C THR A 855 -11.85 10.59 21.29
N ILE A 856 -11.91 11.71 22.00
CA ILE A 856 -10.77 12.58 22.26
C ILE A 856 -10.57 12.57 23.76
N ALA A 857 -9.39 12.16 24.24
CA ALA A 857 -9.05 12.24 25.65
C ALA A 857 -8.23 13.51 25.93
N ILE A 858 -8.56 14.21 27.01
CA ILE A 858 -7.83 15.35 27.54
C ILE A 858 -7.10 14.87 28.79
N ILE A 859 -5.79 15.04 28.80
CA ILE A 859 -4.91 14.61 29.89
C ILE A 859 -4.29 15.84 30.52
N ASP A 860 -4.48 16.02 31.79
CA ASP A 860 -3.83 17.05 32.56
C ASP A 860 -2.35 16.71 32.78
N THR A 861 -1.45 17.62 32.46
CA THR A 861 0.00 17.36 32.47
C THR A 861 0.63 17.44 33.88
N ASP A 862 -0.01 18.13 34.83
CA ASP A 862 0.47 18.20 36.21
C ASP A 862 0.22 16.88 36.95
N THR A 863 -0.92 16.28 36.70
CA THR A 863 -1.33 15.00 37.34
C THR A 863 -1.03 13.80 36.49
N ASN A 864 -0.86 13.99 35.19
CA ASN A 864 -0.79 12.90 34.17
C ASN A 864 -1.99 11.95 34.28
N THR A 865 -3.20 12.51 34.34
CA THR A 865 -4.46 11.76 34.39
C THR A 865 -5.44 12.27 33.34
N ILE A 866 -6.32 11.38 32.87
CA ILE A 866 -7.42 11.76 31.98
C ILE A 866 -8.44 12.55 32.81
N VAL A 867 -8.65 13.81 32.45
CA VAL A 867 -9.62 14.69 33.11
C VAL A 867 -10.93 14.81 32.30
N LYS A 868 -10.87 14.54 30.99
CA LYS A 868 -12.05 14.63 30.13
C LYS A 868 -11.97 13.65 28.97
N THR A 869 -13.12 13.09 28.57
CA THR A 869 -13.30 12.36 27.32
C THR A 869 -14.43 13.00 26.52
N LEU A 870 -14.14 13.37 25.27
CA LEU A 870 -15.06 14.01 24.36
C LEU A 870 -15.36 13.08 23.18
N PRO A 871 -16.56 13.16 22.55
CA PRO A 871 -16.84 12.39 21.34
C PRO A 871 -16.01 12.89 20.15
N CYS A 872 -15.67 11.96 19.27
CA CYS A 872 -15.03 12.23 17.98
C CYS A 872 -15.78 11.53 16.85
N ASP A 873 -15.39 11.80 15.62
CA ASP A 873 -15.92 11.09 14.46
C ASP A 873 -15.14 9.77 14.21
N PRO A 874 -15.68 8.83 13.45
CA PRO A 874 -15.02 7.57 13.14
C PRO A 874 -13.65 7.76 12.51
N GLY A 875 -12.66 7.01 12.99
CA GLY A 875 -11.28 7.18 12.55
C GLY A 875 -10.62 8.45 13.05
N CYS A 876 -10.98 8.91 14.24
CA CYS A 876 -10.33 10.03 14.94
C CYS A 876 -8.80 9.89 14.86
N HIS A 877 -8.07 10.93 14.35
CA HIS A 877 -6.69 10.72 13.92
C HIS A 877 -5.74 11.88 14.21
N GLY A 878 -5.76 12.92 13.38
CA GLY A 878 -4.82 14.05 13.48
C GLY A 878 -5.23 15.03 14.54
N VAL A 879 -4.25 15.50 15.32
CA VAL A 879 -4.44 16.57 16.32
C VAL A 879 -3.27 17.54 16.25
N ASN A 880 -3.54 18.84 16.22
CA ASN A 880 -2.52 19.87 16.45
C ASN A 880 -3.15 21.16 17.00
N PHE A 881 -2.33 22.01 17.60
CA PHE A 881 -2.78 23.23 18.26
C PHE A 881 -2.58 24.49 17.40
N GLY A 882 -3.60 25.34 17.34
CA GLY A 882 -3.50 26.68 16.78
C GLY A 882 -3.95 27.76 17.77
N ALA A 883 -3.53 28.99 17.54
CA ALA A 883 -3.87 30.12 18.41
C ALA A 883 -5.36 30.47 18.36
N LYS A 884 -5.96 30.75 19.51
CA LYS A 884 -7.29 31.32 19.67
C LYS A 884 -7.19 32.84 19.81
N GLU A 885 -8.10 33.58 19.17
CA GLU A 885 -8.15 35.04 19.30
C GLU A 885 -8.35 35.44 20.78
N GLY A 886 -7.48 36.34 21.26
CA GLY A 886 -7.51 36.84 22.61
C GLY A 886 -6.82 35.96 23.67
N GLY A 887 -6.11 34.90 23.26
CA GLY A 887 -5.31 34.04 24.13
C GLY A 887 -5.81 32.59 24.20
N GLY A 888 -4.95 31.68 24.63
CA GLY A 888 -5.18 30.24 24.68
C GLY A 888 -5.12 29.59 23.30
N TYR A 889 -5.52 28.33 23.20
CA TYR A 889 -5.32 27.51 22.01
C TYR A 889 -6.58 26.68 21.70
N TYR A 890 -6.78 26.40 20.42
CA TYR A 890 -7.70 25.37 19.97
C TYR A 890 -6.89 24.13 19.56
N ALA A 891 -7.35 22.95 19.97
CA ALA A 891 -6.94 21.70 19.34
C ALA A 891 -7.86 21.42 18.16
N TYR A 892 -7.27 21.28 16.97
CA TYR A 892 -7.97 20.89 15.75
C TYR A 892 -7.81 19.39 15.54
N VAL A 893 -8.94 18.69 15.36
CA VAL A 893 -8.96 17.24 15.28
C VAL A 893 -9.57 16.81 13.96
N SER A 894 -8.84 15.99 13.20
CA SER A 894 -9.31 15.37 11.96
C SER A 894 -9.78 13.92 12.20
N SER A 895 -10.55 13.40 11.27
CA SER A 895 -11.00 12.01 11.28
C SER A 895 -10.92 11.40 9.88
N LYS A 896 -10.52 10.13 9.81
CA LYS A 896 -10.36 9.41 8.54
C LYS A 896 -11.66 9.22 7.78
N PHE A 897 -12.72 8.91 8.50
CA PHE A 897 -14.00 8.49 7.92
C PHE A 897 -15.10 9.51 8.12
N SER A 898 -14.71 10.80 8.19
CA SER A 898 -15.58 11.95 8.25
C SER A 898 -14.97 13.09 7.43
N ASN A 899 -15.81 13.99 6.92
CA ASN A 899 -15.42 15.16 6.15
C ASN A 899 -15.53 16.47 6.93
N ARG A 900 -15.27 16.44 8.24
CA ARG A 900 -15.24 17.64 9.08
C ARG A 900 -14.04 17.66 10.02
N MET A 901 -13.59 18.88 10.35
CA MET A 901 -12.63 19.15 11.43
C MET A 901 -13.40 19.45 12.71
N ILE A 902 -13.05 18.83 13.82
CA ILE A 902 -13.58 19.14 15.16
C ILE A 902 -12.66 20.17 15.82
N VAL A 903 -13.24 21.16 16.51
CA VAL A 903 -12.52 22.19 17.24
C VAL A 903 -12.76 22.01 18.74
N VAL A 904 -11.70 21.72 19.48
CA VAL A 904 -11.70 21.55 20.93
C VAL A 904 -11.06 22.76 21.58
N ASP A 905 -11.73 23.34 22.56
CA ASP A 905 -11.17 24.33 23.50
C ASP A 905 -10.85 23.59 24.80
N GLY A 906 -9.57 23.45 25.11
CA GLY A 906 -9.10 22.70 26.27
C GLY A 906 -9.24 23.47 27.60
N ASP A 907 -9.32 24.80 27.53
CA ASP A 907 -9.49 25.71 28.68
C ASP A 907 -10.38 26.89 28.25
N PRO A 908 -11.71 26.68 28.14
CA PRO A 908 -12.63 27.71 27.64
C PRO A 908 -12.77 28.96 28.52
N ASN A 909 -12.54 28.81 29.79
CA ASN A 909 -12.67 29.90 30.77
C ASN A 909 -11.31 30.56 31.12
N SER A 910 -10.20 30.00 30.59
CA SER A 910 -8.83 30.50 30.76
C SER A 910 -8.37 30.53 32.23
N ASP A 911 -8.77 29.52 33.04
CA ASP A 911 -8.36 29.37 34.45
C ASP A 911 -7.21 28.36 34.63
N GLY A 912 -6.74 27.76 33.55
CA GLY A 912 -5.67 26.76 33.56
C GLY A 912 -6.12 25.33 33.92
N ASN A 913 -7.43 25.09 34.04
CA ASN A 913 -7.97 23.79 34.39
C ASN A 913 -8.61 23.09 33.15
N PRO A 914 -8.02 22.01 32.64
CA PRO A 914 -8.58 21.31 31.45
C PRO A 914 -9.80 20.42 31.73
N GLU A 915 -10.32 20.36 32.96
CA GLU A 915 -11.55 19.61 33.28
C GLU A 915 -12.80 20.20 32.60
N ASP A 916 -12.79 21.47 32.23
CA ASP A 916 -13.89 22.15 31.56
C ASP A 916 -13.76 22.09 30.01
N ALA A 917 -12.75 21.40 29.49
CA ALA A 917 -12.54 21.18 28.06
C ALA A 917 -13.80 20.75 27.32
N LYS A 918 -14.05 21.29 26.13
CA LYS A 918 -15.23 21.00 25.34
C LYS A 918 -15.01 21.17 23.85
N ILE A 919 -15.81 20.48 23.06
CA ILE A 919 -15.99 20.78 21.63
C ILE A 919 -16.73 22.13 21.52
N VAL A 920 -16.12 23.10 20.89
CA VAL A 920 -16.69 24.44 20.69
C VAL A 920 -17.27 24.64 19.29
N GLY A 921 -16.96 23.72 18.37
CA GLY A 921 -17.48 23.75 17.02
C GLY A 921 -16.87 22.68 16.14
N ASN A 922 -17.25 22.72 14.88
CA ASN A 922 -16.71 21.89 13.82
C ASN A 922 -16.81 22.60 12.47
N VAL A 923 -16.00 22.20 11.52
CA VAL A 923 -15.91 22.83 10.21
C VAL A 923 -15.97 21.76 9.13
N LEU A 924 -16.85 21.94 8.14
CA LEU A 924 -16.93 21.06 6.99
C LEU A 924 -15.67 21.23 6.11
N LEU A 925 -15.03 20.12 5.73
CA LEU A 925 -13.83 20.09 4.87
C LEU A 925 -14.16 20.11 3.37
N THR A 926 -15.45 20.22 3.01
CA THR A 926 -15.88 20.37 1.63
C THR A 926 -15.84 21.84 1.24
N GLY A 927 -15.56 22.11 -0.01
CA GLY A 927 -15.59 23.48 -0.49
C GLY A 927 -15.02 23.58 -1.89
N LYS A 928 -15.85 24.01 -2.84
CA LYS A 928 -15.49 24.05 -4.24
C LYS A 928 -15.11 25.45 -4.73
N TYR A 929 -15.45 26.50 -3.95
CA TYR A 929 -15.32 27.89 -4.43
C TYR A 929 -14.92 28.81 -3.28
N ALA A 930 -14.04 29.74 -3.59
CA ALA A 930 -13.77 30.90 -2.74
C ALA A 930 -15.02 31.79 -2.62
N SER A 931 -15.02 32.69 -1.64
CA SER A 931 -16.13 33.61 -1.39
C SER A 931 -16.50 34.52 -2.58
N ASP A 932 -15.59 34.72 -3.53
CA ASP A 932 -15.79 35.46 -4.79
C ASP A 932 -16.34 34.59 -5.93
N GLY A 933 -16.59 33.30 -5.68
CA GLY A 933 -17.06 32.32 -6.66
C GLY A 933 -15.98 31.75 -7.56
N SER A 934 -14.69 32.06 -7.33
CA SER A 934 -13.58 31.43 -8.05
C SER A 934 -13.33 29.99 -7.54
N PRO A 935 -12.84 29.08 -8.39
CA PRO A 935 -12.43 27.77 -7.95
C PRO A 935 -11.34 27.87 -6.88
N MET A 936 -11.49 27.12 -5.80
CA MET A 936 -10.54 27.10 -4.68
C MET A 936 -9.38 26.14 -4.91
N PHE A 937 -9.29 25.53 -6.10
CA PHE A 937 -8.22 24.63 -6.47
C PHE A 937 -7.06 25.41 -7.07
N ASN A 938 -5.85 25.12 -6.63
CA ASN A 938 -4.62 25.67 -7.24
C ASN A 938 -4.21 24.94 -8.51
N THR A 939 -5.02 24.00 -8.92
CA THR A 939 -4.88 23.19 -10.10
C THR A 939 -6.26 23.15 -10.76
N ASP A 940 -6.31 22.97 -12.08
CA ASP A 940 -7.56 22.85 -12.85
C ASP A 940 -8.34 21.55 -12.56
N ASP A 941 -8.05 20.92 -11.43
CA ASP A 941 -8.55 19.61 -11.07
C ASP A 941 -9.80 19.69 -10.20
N GLU A 942 -10.88 19.06 -10.60
CA GLU A 942 -12.16 19.05 -9.91
C GLU A 942 -12.27 17.84 -8.96
N ILE A 943 -12.72 18.06 -7.72
CA ILE A 943 -13.03 16.95 -6.80
C ILE A 943 -14.30 16.25 -7.30
N ILE A 944 -14.19 14.97 -7.61
CA ILE A 944 -15.28 14.15 -8.15
C ILE A 944 -15.85 13.15 -7.14
N LYS A 945 -15.11 12.82 -6.09
CA LYS A 945 -15.51 11.85 -5.08
C LYS A 945 -14.79 12.07 -3.75
N HIS A 946 -15.50 11.80 -2.64
CA HIS A 946 -14.95 11.83 -1.28
C HIS A 946 -14.44 13.21 -0.85
N ASP A 947 -15.16 14.28 -1.23
CA ASP A 947 -14.82 15.66 -0.87
C ASP A 947 -14.68 15.81 0.66
N GLY A 948 -13.49 16.26 1.10
CA GLY A 948 -13.15 16.44 2.50
C GLY A 948 -12.82 15.18 3.30
N MET A 949 -12.88 13.98 2.69
CA MET A 949 -12.66 12.71 3.39
C MET A 949 -11.17 12.34 3.54
N GLY A 950 -10.89 11.53 4.53
CA GLY A 950 -9.55 11.02 4.81
C GLY A 950 -8.69 11.98 5.60
N GLY A 951 -9.29 12.76 6.49
CA GLY A 951 -8.56 13.69 7.35
C GLY A 951 -7.44 12.99 8.12
N GLN A 952 -6.19 13.44 7.89
CA GLN A 952 -4.96 12.84 8.41
C GLN A 952 -4.15 13.88 9.19
N GLY A 953 -3.00 14.31 8.70
CA GLY A 953 -2.17 15.33 9.32
C GLY A 953 -2.92 16.66 9.46
N VAL A 954 -2.70 17.35 10.57
CA VAL A 954 -3.28 18.66 10.88
C VAL A 954 -2.13 19.63 11.16
N TYR A 955 -2.07 20.72 10.39
CA TYR A 955 -1.02 21.70 10.54
C TYR A 955 -1.58 23.14 10.59
N PRO A 956 -1.66 23.77 11.78
CA PRO A 956 -2.06 25.15 11.95
C PRO A 956 -0.95 26.15 11.58
N ILE A 957 -1.32 27.24 10.97
CA ILE A 957 -0.47 28.40 10.68
C ILE A 957 -1.18 29.65 11.21
N PRO A 958 -0.56 30.41 12.14
CA PRO A 958 0.82 30.30 12.60
C PRO A 958 1.07 29.03 13.43
N ASN A 959 2.26 28.42 13.24
CA ASN A 959 2.71 27.33 14.08
C ASN A 959 3.08 27.86 15.46
N VAL A 960 2.24 27.57 16.44
CA VAL A 960 2.37 28.09 17.82
C VAL A 960 3.11 27.14 18.76
N ASN A 961 3.67 26.06 18.22
CA ASN A 961 4.46 25.13 19.02
C ASN A 961 5.76 25.78 19.52
N PRO A 962 6.16 25.50 20.78
CA PRO A 962 7.42 26.01 21.37
C PRO A 962 8.65 25.68 20.52
N GLY A 963 9.50 26.67 20.28
CA GLY A 963 10.67 26.59 19.40
C GLY A 963 10.41 27.20 18.01
N TRP A 964 9.22 27.00 17.45
CA TRP A 964 8.85 27.55 16.12
C TRP A 964 8.16 28.91 16.24
N VAL A 965 7.28 29.09 17.22
CA VAL A 965 6.51 30.34 17.40
C VAL A 965 7.42 31.54 17.66
N GLU A 966 8.53 31.38 18.35
CA GLU A 966 9.50 32.44 18.64
C GLU A 966 10.22 32.96 17.39
N LYS A 967 10.14 32.23 16.27
CA LYS A 967 10.69 32.62 14.97
C LYS A 967 9.75 33.47 14.13
N LEU A 968 8.47 33.55 14.53
CA LEU A 968 7.44 34.24 13.76
C LEU A 968 7.64 35.75 13.75
N GLY A 969 7.41 36.37 12.61
CA GLY A 969 7.35 37.81 12.48
C GLY A 969 6.18 38.43 13.29
N VAL A 970 6.20 39.74 13.46
CA VAL A 970 5.17 40.49 14.20
C VAL A 970 3.82 40.56 13.50
N SER A 971 3.64 39.98 12.31
CA SER A 971 2.43 40.08 11.47
C SER A 971 1.22 39.34 12.05
N TRP A 972 1.44 38.35 12.93
CA TRP A 972 0.36 37.57 13.54
C TRP A 972 -0.16 38.25 14.82
N ASN A 973 -1.47 38.28 15.00
CA ASN A 973 -2.14 38.92 16.16
C ASN A 973 -2.14 37.98 17.39
N LEU A 974 -0.96 37.48 17.78
CA LEU A 974 -0.76 36.63 18.94
C LEU A 974 -0.59 37.46 20.23
N THR A 975 -1.08 36.95 21.35
CA THR A 975 -0.77 37.52 22.69
C THR A 975 0.69 37.30 23.05
N SER A 976 1.16 37.93 24.16
CA SER A 976 2.53 37.73 24.68
C SER A 976 2.77 36.27 25.06
N GLU A 977 1.80 35.63 25.68
CA GLU A 977 1.84 34.24 26.13
C GLU A 977 1.91 33.27 24.94
N GLN A 978 1.12 33.55 23.91
CA GLN A 978 1.14 32.72 22.67
C GLN A 978 2.45 32.89 21.87
N ARG A 979 3.15 34.04 21.98
CA ARG A 979 4.44 34.29 21.32
C ARG A 979 5.62 33.66 22.01
N ASP A 980 5.55 33.55 23.31
CA ASP A 980 6.64 33.00 24.17
C ASP A 980 6.05 32.00 25.16
N PRO A 981 5.57 30.86 24.71
CA PRO A 981 4.98 29.86 25.61
C PRO A 981 6.00 29.22 26.54
N ILE A 982 7.27 29.17 26.17
CA ILE A 982 8.34 28.61 27.01
C ILE A 982 8.53 29.47 28.27
N THR A 983 8.63 30.80 28.11
CA THR A 983 8.75 31.71 29.26
C THR A 983 7.49 31.68 30.11
N SER A 984 6.32 31.66 29.51
CA SER A 984 5.03 31.59 30.18
C SER A 984 4.90 30.31 31.03
N PHE A 985 5.23 29.17 30.47
CA PHE A 985 5.24 27.87 31.15
C PHE A 985 6.21 27.87 32.38
N ASN A 986 7.43 28.42 32.20
CA ASN A 986 8.41 28.48 33.27
C ASN A 986 7.97 29.43 34.40
N GLN A 987 7.24 30.51 34.09
CA GLN A 987 6.69 31.43 35.12
C GLN A 987 5.58 30.79 35.93
N LEU A 988 4.66 30.04 35.30
CA LEU A 988 3.59 29.29 35.93
C LEU A 988 4.16 28.24 36.91
N ASN A 989 5.12 27.46 36.48
CA ASN A 989 5.77 26.45 37.32
C ASN A 989 6.51 27.07 38.54
N ASN A 990 7.14 28.23 38.38
CA ASN A 990 7.77 28.93 39.50
C ASN A 990 6.75 29.48 40.51
N GLN A 991 5.57 29.89 40.06
CA GLN A 991 4.48 30.36 40.91
C GLN A 991 3.85 29.21 41.71
N SER A 992 3.63 28.06 41.08
CA SER A 992 3.08 26.86 41.73
C SER A 992 4.04 26.30 42.79
N LEU A 993 5.34 26.28 42.52
CA LEU A 993 6.37 25.90 43.51
C LEU A 993 6.45 26.87 44.70
N GLN A 994 6.23 28.19 44.49
CA GLN A 994 6.17 29.17 45.57
C GLN A 994 4.87 29.03 46.39
N ALA A 995 3.73 28.73 45.76
CA ALA A 995 2.47 28.52 46.47
C ALA A 995 2.53 27.26 47.33
N ASN A 996 3.07 26.14 46.81
CA ASN A 996 3.23 24.89 47.57
C ASN A 996 4.22 25.05 48.74
N ASN A 997 5.29 25.80 48.58
CA ASN A 997 6.23 26.10 49.68
C ASN A 997 5.62 27.03 50.75
N ASN A 998 4.70 27.90 50.40
CA ASN A 998 3.98 28.74 51.37
C ASN A 998 2.91 27.96 52.11
N ASP A 999 2.27 26.96 51.50
CA ASP A 999 1.27 26.10 52.16
C ASP A 999 1.93 25.11 53.13
N ASP A 1000 3.13 24.64 52.83
CA ASP A 1000 3.91 23.78 53.74
C ASP A 1000 4.51 24.57 54.93
N SER A 1001 4.80 25.88 54.73
CA SER A 1001 5.21 26.76 55.85
C SER A 1001 4.08 27.09 56.79
N THR A 1002 2.83 27.17 56.30
CA THR A 1002 1.64 27.39 57.17
C THR A 1002 1.19 26.13 57.89
N ARG A 1003 1.49 24.93 57.40
CA ARG A 1003 1.25 23.65 58.10
C ARG A 1003 2.24 23.39 59.26
N ASN A 1004 3.45 23.90 59.18
CA ASN A 1004 4.46 23.74 60.24
C ASN A 1004 4.24 24.70 61.43
N ASP A 1005 3.50 25.80 61.23
CA ASP A 1005 3.21 26.74 62.33
C ASP A 1005 1.97 26.33 63.15
N VAL A 1006 1.12 25.42 62.70
CA VAL A 1006 -0.09 24.95 63.43
C VAL A 1006 0.23 23.78 64.40
N ASN A 1007 1.39 23.12 64.25
CA ASN A 1007 1.77 21.96 65.09
C ASN A 1007 2.72 22.32 66.29
N SER A 1008 3.02 23.60 66.56
CA SER A 1008 3.87 24.00 67.65
C SER A 1008 3.16 24.57 68.93
N GLU A 1009 1.82 24.59 68.92
CA GLU A 1009 1.03 25.12 70.02
C GLU A 1009 0.15 24.14 70.80
N SER A 1010 0.50 22.90 70.92
CA SER A 1010 -0.23 21.99 71.83
C SER A 1010 0.64 20.92 72.47
N ILE A 1011 1.64 21.38 73.34
CA ILE A 1011 2.16 20.63 74.47
C ILE A 1011 2.66 21.66 75.51
N GLN A 1012 1.77 22.02 76.37
CA GLN A 1012 2.01 22.37 77.76
C GLN A 1012 0.83 21.93 78.65
#